data_fe9460c1e9674cd4572e5d6c878b7321
#
_entry.id   fe9460c1e9674cd4572e5d6c878b7321
#
_cell.length_a   1.000
_cell.length_b   1.000
_cell.length_c   1.000
_cell.angle_alpha   90.00
_cell.angle_beta   90.00
_cell.angle_gamma   90.00
#
_symmetry.space_group_name_H-M   'P 1'
#
loop_
_entity.id
_entity.type
_entity.pdbx_description
1 polymer ?
#
loop_
_entity_poly.entity_id
_entity_poly.type
_entity_poly.pdbx_seq_one_letter_code
_entity_poly.pdbx_strand_id
1 'polypeptide(L)'
;MSELKCPVMHGAITTGETSITEWWPKTLNLDILHQHDSKTNPMLEGFDYREAVKSLDFDALKKDLHALMTENQEWWPADWGHYGGLMIRMTWHAAGTYRIADGRGGAGTGNQRFAPINSWPDNANLDKARRLLWPIKKKYGNKLSWADLIAYAGTIAYESMGLKTFGFGFGREDIWHPEKDIYWGSEKEWLAPSGGEGSRYSGERDLENPLAAVMMGLIYVNPEGVDGKPDPLKTAHDVRVTFARMAMNDEETVALTAGGHTVGKCHGNGDAALLGPEPEGAGIEEQGLGWNNKTKRGIGHDAVTSGLEGAWTSHPTQWDNGYFDMLLNHEWKSGKSPAGAWQWEPVDIKEEDKPVDAEDPSVRHNPVMTDADMAMKMDPEYRKISERFYKDPEYFSEVFARAWFKLTHRDMGPRARYIGPDVPEEELIWQDPVPAGSTSYDVEAVKAKIAASGLSISDMVATAWDSARTFRGSDKRGGANGARIRLAPQKDWVGNEPERLARVLGVLEGIAADTGASVADVIVLAGNVGIEQAAKAAGFDIAVPFAAGRGDAAEDMTDVESFEVLEPLHDGYRNWVKKDYVVTPEEMMLDRTQLMGLTAPEMTVLVGGMRVLGTNHGGTRHGVFTDRECALTNDFFVNLTDMGNTWKTVGDNLYEVRDRKTEEVKWTATRVDLVFGSNSILRSYAEVYAQDDNQEKFVNDFVSAWTKVMNADRFDLT
;
A
#
# COMPACT_ATOMS: atom_id res chain seq x y z
N MET A 1 27.39 -24.03 30.30
CA MET A 1 27.96 -22.79 29.78
C MET A 1 28.21 -23.04 28.29
N SER A 2 27.31 -22.55 27.41
CA SER A 2 27.56 -22.57 25.98
C SER A 2 28.72 -21.60 25.70
N GLU A 3 29.81 -22.08 25.16
CA GLU A 3 30.88 -21.23 24.66
C GLU A 3 30.26 -20.22 23.69
N LEU A 4 30.27 -18.95 24.06
CA LEU A 4 29.97 -17.83 23.15
C LEU A 4 31.06 -17.85 22.07
N LYS A 5 30.74 -18.48 20.95
CA LYS A 5 31.64 -18.47 19.78
C LYS A 5 31.65 -17.08 19.17
N CYS A 6 32.82 -16.50 19.03
CA CYS A 6 32.99 -15.20 18.41
C CYS A 6 32.46 -15.24 16.95
N PRO A 7 31.45 -14.42 16.58
CA PRO A 7 30.86 -14.46 15.23
C PRO A 7 31.90 -14.28 14.11
N VAL A 8 32.92 -13.47 14.33
CA VAL A 8 33.97 -13.18 13.37
C VAL A 8 34.83 -14.42 13.03
N MET A 9 34.89 -15.40 13.92
CA MET A 9 35.69 -16.63 13.76
C MET A 9 34.99 -17.69 12.89
N HIS A 10 33.74 -17.53 12.54
CA HIS A 10 32.90 -18.56 11.90
C HIS A 10 32.41 -18.22 10.48
N GLY A 11 32.95 -17.18 9.85
CA GLY A 11 32.60 -16.80 8.48
C GLY A 11 31.31 -15.96 8.39
N ALA A 12 30.71 -15.92 7.20
CA ALA A 12 29.51 -15.12 6.96
C ALA A 12 28.34 -15.55 7.85
N ILE A 13 27.79 -14.59 8.56
CA ILE A 13 26.65 -14.79 9.45
C ILE A 13 25.38 -14.51 8.65
N THR A 14 24.54 -15.54 8.55
CA THR A 14 23.28 -15.50 7.80
C THR A 14 22.05 -15.56 8.68
N THR A 15 22.22 -15.54 10.01
CA THR A 15 21.12 -15.55 10.97
C THR A 15 20.74 -14.14 11.41
N GLY A 16 19.47 -13.91 11.77
CA GLY A 16 18.95 -12.63 12.23
C GLY A 16 19.61 -12.08 13.51
N GLU A 17 20.27 -12.92 14.29
CA GLU A 17 20.93 -12.59 15.56
C GLU A 17 22.09 -11.57 15.46
N THR A 18 22.41 -11.10 14.26
CA THR A 18 23.47 -10.13 14.01
C THR A 18 22.99 -8.83 13.43
N SER A 19 21.68 -8.63 13.34
CA SER A 19 21.12 -7.37 12.86
C SER A 19 21.34 -6.27 13.91
N ILE A 20 21.54 -5.04 13.42
CA ILE A 20 21.69 -3.86 14.29
C ILE A 20 20.45 -3.65 15.16
N THR A 21 19.26 -4.03 14.67
CA THR A 21 18.00 -3.93 15.40
C THR A 21 17.93 -4.87 16.61
N GLU A 22 18.58 -6.02 16.58
CA GLU A 22 18.65 -6.93 17.73
C GLU A 22 19.64 -6.45 18.78
N TRP A 23 20.77 -5.92 18.38
CA TRP A 23 21.81 -5.43 19.30
C TRP A 23 21.44 -4.05 19.88
N TRP A 24 20.85 -3.17 19.07
CA TRP A 24 20.44 -1.81 19.47
C TRP A 24 19.02 -1.51 18.96
N PRO A 25 17.98 -2.08 19.58
CA PRO A 25 16.60 -2.01 19.07
C PRO A 25 16.01 -0.59 19.02
N LYS A 26 16.65 0.37 19.72
CA LYS A 26 16.25 1.78 19.71
C LYS A 26 16.98 2.62 18.65
N THR A 27 17.91 2.04 17.91
CA THR A 27 18.61 2.74 16.84
C THR A 27 17.74 2.76 15.59
N LEU A 28 17.55 3.95 14.98
CA LEU A 28 16.81 4.09 13.74
C LEU A 28 17.37 3.18 12.66
N ASN A 29 16.53 2.30 12.10
CA ASN A 29 16.89 1.36 11.05
C ASN A 29 16.46 1.91 9.69
N LEU A 30 17.42 2.14 8.80
CA LEU A 30 17.21 2.71 7.47
C LEU A 30 16.97 1.65 6.38
N ASP A 31 16.94 0.36 6.72
CA ASP A 31 16.89 -0.74 5.74
C ASP A 31 15.67 -0.64 4.81
N ILE A 32 14.55 -0.08 5.29
CA ILE A 32 13.34 0.12 4.49
C ILE A 32 13.59 1.01 3.25
N LEU A 33 14.54 1.93 3.29
CA LEU A 33 14.90 2.79 2.15
C LEU A 33 15.72 2.07 1.09
N HIS A 34 16.16 0.84 1.36
CA HIS A 34 16.98 0.02 0.49
C HIS A 34 16.27 -1.24 -0.02
N GLN A 35 15.05 -1.52 0.43
CA GLN A 35 14.36 -2.79 0.12
C GLN A 35 14.11 -3.03 -1.37
N HIS A 36 14.05 -1.97 -2.17
CA HIS A 36 13.89 -2.04 -3.63
C HIS A 36 15.10 -1.44 -4.37
N ASP A 37 16.29 -1.57 -3.79
CA ASP A 37 17.55 -1.13 -4.41
C ASP A 37 17.76 -1.84 -5.76
N SER A 38 18.31 -1.11 -6.72
CA SER A 38 18.68 -1.64 -8.05
C SER A 38 19.61 -2.85 -7.98
N LYS A 39 20.39 -3.00 -6.92
CA LYS A 39 21.26 -4.17 -6.70
C LYS A 39 20.49 -5.49 -6.51
N THR A 40 19.26 -5.45 -6.07
CA THR A 40 18.40 -6.63 -5.90
C THR A 40 17.56 -6.93 -7.12
N ASN A 41 17.48 -6.01 -8.09
CA ASN A 41 16.72 -6.18 -9.32
C ASN A 41 17.53 -6.99 -10.34
N PRO A 42 17.07 -8.20 -10.76
CA PRO A 42 17.79 -9.04 -11.72
C PRO A 42 17.60 -8.61 -13.18
N MET A 43 16.76 -7.60 -13.43
CA MET A 43 16.51 -7.11 -14.80
C MET A 43 17.68 -6.28 -15.31
N LEU A 44 17.80 -6.18 -16.63
CA LEU A 44 18.83 -5.38 -17.26
C LEU A 44 18.68 -3.89 -16.89
N GLU A 45 19.79 -3.18 -16.79
CA GLU A 45 19.78 -1.74 -16.61
C GLU A 45 18.98 -1.08 -17.75
N GLY A 46 18.04 -0.20 -17.38
CA GLY A 46 17.13 0.46 -18.32
C GLY A 46 15.94 -0.38 -18.77
N PHE A 47 15.72 -1.57 -18.19
CA PHE A 47 14.48 -2.30 -18.43
C PHE A 47 13.29 -1.55 -17.84
N ASP A 48 12.28 -1.29 -18.68
CA ASP A 48 11.01 -0.67 -18.29
C ASP A 48 9.87 -1.66 -18.58
N TYR A 49 9.24 -2.14 -17.50
CA TYR A 49 8.13 -3.08 -17.62
C TYR A 49 6.92 -2.45 -18.31
N ARG A 50 6.64 -1.17 -18.05
CA ARG A 50 5.48 -0.48 -18.63
C ARG A 50 5.61 -0.35 -20.15
N GLU A 51 6.84 -0.18 -20.67
CA GLU A 51 7.10 -0.24 -22.09
C GLU A 51 7.07 -1.69 -22.62
N ALA A 52 7.60 -2.65 -21.87
CA ALA A 52 7.61 -4.04 -22.28
C ALA A 52 6.20 -4.63 -22.44
N VAL A 53 5.29 -4.33 -21.51
CA VAL A 53 3.91 -4.85 -21.53
C VAL A 53 3.08 -4.32 -22.68
N LYS A 54 3.37 -3.14 -23.22
CA LYS A 54 2.71 -2.61 -24.42
C LYS A 54 2.89 -3.51 -25.66
N SER A 55 3.92 -4.36 -25.66
CA SER A 55 4.21 -5.33 -26.73
C SER A 55 3.60 -6.71 -26.47
N LEU A 56 2.81 -6.88 -25.41
CA LEU A 56 2.13 -8.11 -25.08
C LEU A 56 1.00 -8.40 -26.07
N ASP A 57 0.87 -9.65 -26.48
CA ASP A 57 -0.31 -10.13 -27.20
C ASP A 57 -1.43 -10.45 -26.17
N PHE A 58 -2.25 -9.44 -25.89
CA PHE A 58 -3.31 -9.52 -24.90
C PHE A 58 -4.38 -10.56 -25.23
N ASP A 59 -4.73 -10.69 -26.51
CA ASP A 59 -5.72 -11.67 -26.96
C ASP A 59 -5.21 -13.11 -26.78
N ALA A 60 -3.94 -13.36 -27.12
CA ALA A 60 -3.32 -14.65 -26.91
C ALA A 60 -3.21 -14.98 -25.41
N LEU A 61 -2.85 -14.01 -24.55
CA LEU A 61 -2.79 -14.19 -23.10
C LEU A 61 -4.18 -14.53 -22.55
N LYS A 62 -5.19 -13.78 -22.94
CA LYS A 62 -6.60 -14.01 -22.51
C LYS A 62 -7.06 -15.42 -22.90
N LYS A 63 -6.76 -15.84 -24.12
CA LYS A 63 -7.08 -17.19 -24.58
C LYS A 63 -6.36 -18.29 -23.80
N ASP A 64 -5.08 -18.10 -23.52
CA ASP A 64 -4.31 -19.07 -22.73
C ASP A 64 -4.83 -19.19 -21.30
N LEU A 65 -5.21 -18.08 -20.67
CA LEU A 65 -5.81 -18.09 -19.33
C LEU A 65 -7.18 -18.76 -19.33
N HIS A 66 -8.04 -18.50 -20.32
CA HIS A 66 -9.30 -19.24 -20.46
C HIS A 66 -9.07 -20.75 -20.60
N ALA A 67 -8.09 -21.16 -21.40
CA ALA A 67 -7.76 -22.57 -21.55
C ALA A 67 -7.28 -23.20 -20.23
N LEU A 68 -6.41 -22.49 -19.51
CA LEU A 68 -5.90 -22.93 -18.19
C LEU A 68 -7.04 -23.20 -17.20
N MET A 69 -8.13 -22.42 -17.23
CA MET A 69 -9.24 -22.59 -16.26
C MET A 69 -9.84 -24.00 -16.29
N THR A 70 -9.78 -24.70 -17.42
CA THR A 70 -10.36 -26.04 -17.59
C THR A 70 -9.33 -27.11 -17.94
N GLU A 71 -8.03 -26.77 -18.01
CA GLU A 71 -6.95 -27.73 -18.28
C GLU A 71 -6.50 -28.41 -16.98
N ASN A 72 -7.23 -29.44 -16.58
CA ASN A 72 -7.04 -30.14 -15.31
C ASN A 72 -5.65 -30.80 -15.21
N GLN A 73 -4.96 -30.61 -14.08
CA GLN A 73 -3.64 -31.17 -13.78
C GLN A 73 -3.75 -32.26 -12.72
N GLU A 74 -3.18 -33.43 -13.00
CA GLU A 74 -3.22 -34.58 -12.07
C GLU A 74 -2.54 -34.29 -10.72
N TRP A 75 -1.49 -33.47 -10.72
CA TRP A 75 -0.75 -33.12 -9.51
C TRP A 75 -1.49 -32.14 -8.60
N TRP A 76 -2.46 -31.39 -9.13
CA TRP A 76 -3.36 -30.51 -8.41
C TRP A 76 -4.70 -30.39 -9.17
N PRO A 77 -5.62 -31.33 -8.96
CA PRO A 77 -6.86 -31.38 -9.73
C PRO A 77 -7.78 -30.21 -9.40
N ALA A 78 -8.50 -29.73 -10.42
CA ALA A 78 -9.47 -28.66 -10.32
C ALA A 78 -10.81 -29.18 -9.76
N ASP A 79 -11.42 -28.41 -8.86
CA ASP A 79 -12.78 -28.66 -8.40
C ASP A 79 -13.77 -28.54 -9.57
N TRP A 80 -14.62 -29.55 -9.78
CA TRP A 80 -15.53 -29.63 -10.94
C TRP A 80 -14.85 -29.42 -12.30
N GLY A 81 -13.55 -29.67 -12.39
CA GLY A 81 -12.76 -29.48 -13.60
C GLY A 81 -12.52 -28.01 -13.95
N HIS A 82 -12.65 -27.06 -13.00
CA HIS A 82 -12.49 -25.63 -13.25
C HIS A 82 -11.67 -24.94 -12.15
N TYR A 83 -10.55 -24.31 -12.49
CA TYR A 83 -9.66 -23.61 -11.54
C TYR A 83 -10.16 -22.22 -11.11
N GLY A 84 -11.30 -21.74 -11.62
CA GLY A 84 -11.77 -20.38 -11.38
C GLY A 84 -11.81 -19.96 -9.92
N GLY A 85 -12.40 -20.79 -9.06
CA GLY A 85 -12.46 -20.50 -7.62
C GLY A 85 -11.08 -20.36 -6.97
N LEU A 86 -10.11 -21.19 -7.36
CA LEU A 86 -8.72 -21.12 -6.88
C LEU A 86 -8.01 -19.82 -7.37
N MET A 87 -8.20 -19.44 -8.63
CA MET A 87 -7.59 -18.24 -9.19
C MET A 87 -8.20 -16.96 -8.62
N ILE A 88 -9.51 -16.92 -8.42
CA ILE A 88 -10.20 -15.81 -7.75
C ILE A 88 -9.66 -15.66 -6.32
N ARG A 89 -9.58 -16.75 -5.55
CA ARG A 89 -9.04 -16.70 -4.19
C ARG A 89 -7.59 -16.19 -4.19
N MET A 90 -6.74 -16.63 -5.11
CA MET A 90 -5.36 -16.13 -5.22
C MET A 90 -5.33 -14.62 -5.48
N THR A 91 -6.10 -14.12 -6.43
CA THR A 91 -6.18 -12.69 -6.75
C THR A 91 -6.73 -11.88 -5.58
N TRP A 92 -7.80 -12.36 -4.95
CA TRP A 92 -8.37 -11.73 -3.76
C TRP A 92 -7.34 -11.59 -2.64
N HIS A 93 -6.62 -12.68 -2.34
CA HIS A 93 -5.62 -12.70 -1.27
C HIS A 93 -4.33 -11.92 -1.62
N ALA A 94 -4.06 -11.64 -2.89
CA ALA A 94 -3.03 -10.68 -3.28
C ALA A 94 -3.53 -9.24 -3.05
N ALA A 95 -4.71 -8.90 -3.54
CA ALA A 95 -5.28 -7.56 -3.49
C ALA A 95 -5.77 -7.15 -2.09
N GLY A 96 -6.26 -8.10 -1.30
CA GLY A 96 -6.82 -7.86 0.04
C GLY A 96 -5.81 -7.47 1.12
N THR A 97 -4.51 -7.49 0.81
CA THR A 97 -3.46 -6.96 1.70
C THR A 97 -3.35 -5.44 1.69
N TYR A 98 -4.06 -4.75 0.79
CA TYR A 98 -4.04 -3.29 0.70
C TYR A 98 -4.57 -2.61 1.96
N ARG A 99 -3.90 -1.53 2.39
CA ARG A 99 -4.26 -0.68 3.52
C ARG A 99 -4.46 0.76 3.06
N ILE A 100 -5.65 1.31 3.26
CA ILE A 100 -5.93 2.70 2.86
C ILE A 100 -5.10 3.72 3.66
N ALA A 101 -4.73 3.39 4.92
CA ALA A 101 -4.02 4.30 5.81
C ALA A 101 -2.66 4.75 5.26
N ASP A 102 -1.92 3.86 4.61
CA ASP A 102 -0.59 4.14 4.04
C ASP A 102 -0.43 3.68 2.58
N GLY A 103 -1.47 3.09 2.00
CA GLY A 103 -1.48 2.63 0.60
C GLY A 103 -0.64 1.38 0.33
N ARG A 104 -0.05 0.76 1.36
CA ARG A 104 0.79 -0.44 1.23
C ARG A 104 -0.03 -1.70 1.07
N GLY A 105 0.62 -2.77 0.65
CA GLY A 105 -0.04 -4.02 0.26
C GLY A 105 -0.67 -3.93 -1.12
N GLY A 106 -1.65 -4.79 -1.39
CA GLY A 106 -2.36 -4.83 -2.66
C GLY A 106 -1.75 -5.75 -3.70
N ALA A 107 -2.29 -5.68 -4.92
CA ALA A 107 -1.90 -6.54 -6.04
C ALA A 107 -0.73 -5.97 -6.87
N GLY A 108 -0.29 -4.74 -6.58
CA GLY A 108 0.54 -3.92 -7.47
C GLY A 108 1.97 -4.39 -7.68
N THR A 109 2.50 -5.30 -6.86
CA THR A 109 3.93 -5.66 -6.84
C THR A 109 4.20 -7.16 -6.93
N GLY A 110 3.15 -8.00 -6.89
CA GLY A 110 3.29 -9.45 -6.87
C GLY A 110 3.92 -9.98 -5.57
N ASN A 111 3.76 -9.26 -4.46
CA ASN A 111 4.33 -9.55 -3.15
C ASN A 111 3.87 -10.89 -2.54
N GLN A 112 2.73 -11.45 -2.97
CA GLN A 112 2.26 -12.77 -2.56
C GLN A 112 3.26 -13.91 -2.84
N ARG A 113 4.28 -13.69 -3.68
CA ARG A 113 5.36 -14.66 -3.95
C ARG A 113 6.35 -14.80 -2.79
N PHE A 114 6.38 -13.85 -1.88
CA PHE A 114 7.40 -13.71 -0.85
C PHE A 114 6.85 -13.90 0.56
N ALA A 115 7.74 -14.31 1.48
CA ALA A 115 7.46 -14.29 2.91
C ALA A 115 7.15 -12.85 3.38
N PRO A 116 6.28 -12.67 4.39
CA PRO A 116 5.53 -13.72 5.09
C PRO A 116 4.23 -14.13 4.37
N ILE A 117 3.80 -13.36 3.36
CA ILE A 117 2.48 -13.49 2.74
C ILE A 117 2.28 -14.87 2.09
N ASN A 118 3.30 -15.39 1.40
CA ASN A 118 3.23 -16.71 0.75
C ASN A 118 3.00 -17.85 1.74
N SER A 119 3.24 -17.64 3.03
CA SER A 119 3.18 -18.62 4.10
C SER A 119 2.12 -18.32 5.17
N TRP A 120 1.28 -17.31 4.96
CA TRP A 120 0.14 -17.09 5.84
C TRP A 120 -0.83 -18.28 5.80
N PRO A 121 -1.41 -18.70 6.95
CA PRO A 121 -2.37 -19.83 6.99
C PRO A 121 -3.55 -19.64 6.03
N ASP A 122 -4.07 -18.43 5.89
CA ASP A 122 -5.17 -18.11 4.97
C ASP A 122 -4.78 -18.22 3.49
N ASN A 123 -3.49 -18.25 3.19
CA ASN A 123 -2.94 -18.45 1.84
C ASN A 123 -2.61 -19.92 1.54
N ALA A 124 -3.08 -20.86 2.37
CA ALA A 124 -2.86 -22.28 2.16
C ALA A 124 -3.24 -22.71 0.73
N ASN A 125 -2.32 -23.43 0.09
CA ASN A 125 -2.43 -23.95 -1.29
C ASN A 125 -2.43 -22.90 -2.42
N LEU A 126 -2.25 -21.60 -2.16
CA LEU A 126 -2.08 -20.59 -3.21
C LEU A 126 -0.70 -20.67 -3.90
N ASP A 127 0.27 -21.31 -3.28
CA ASP A 127 1.52 -21.71 -3.91
C ASP A 127 1.28 -22.60 -5.15
N LYS A 128 0.29 -23.50 -5.09
CA LYS A 128 -0.13 -24.33 -6.23
C LYS A 128 -0.80 -23.49 -7.32
N ALA A 129 -1.64 -22.52 -6.96
CA ALA A 129 -2.24 -21.61 -7.92
C ALA A 129 -1.17 -20.84 -8.72
N ARG A 130 -0.15 -20.29 -8.05
CA ARG A 130 0.97 -19.65 -8.73
C ARG A 130 1.77 -20.63 -9.60
N ARG A 131 1.94 -21.88 -9.16
CA ARG A 131 2.63 -22.90 -9.95
C ARG A 131 1.83 -23.28 -11.21
N LEU A 132 0.51 -23.32 -11.15
CA LEU A 132 -0.36 -23.53 -12.32
C LEU A 132 -0.19 -22.42 -13.37
N LEU A 133 0.07 -21.18 -12.94
CA LEU A 133 0.32 -20.05 -13.84
C LEU A 133 1.72 -20.04 -14.47
N TRP A 134 2.67 -20.83 -13.96
CA TRP A 134 4.06 -20.81 -14.43
C TRP A 134 4.24 -21.03 -15.94
N PRO A 135 3.53 -21.96 -16.61
CA PRO A 135 3.65 -22.15 -18.06
C PRO A 135 3.30 -20.87 -18.85
N ILE A 136 2.29 -20.13 -18.41
CA ILE A 136 1.90 -18.84 -19.00
C ILE A 136 2.98 -17.78 -18.74
N LYS A 137 3.40 -17.63 -17.48
CA LYS A 137 4.47 -16.68 -17.13
C LYS A 137 5.74 -16.96 -17.95
N LYS A 138 6.13 -18.22 -18.07
CA LYS A 138 7.28 -18.64 -18.88
C LYS A 138 7.13 -18.30 -20.37
N LYS A 139 5.93 -18.46 -20.91
CA LYS A 139 5.62 -18.16 -22.33
C LYS A 139 5.76 -16.67 -22.66
N TYR A 140 5.21 -15.81 -21.81
CA TYR A 140 5.18 -14.37 -22.05
C TYR A 140 6.40 -13.62 -21.50
N GLY A 141 7.16 -14.23 -20.58
CA GLY A 141 8.45 -13.74 -20.10
C GLY A 141 8.37 -12.35 -19.49
N ASN A 142 9.29 -11.48 -19.91
CA ASN A 142 9.42 -10.12 -19.36
C ASN A 142 8.30 -9.14 -19.78
N LYS A 143 7.46 -9.54 -20.74
CA LYS A 143 6.29 -8.73 -21.14
C LYS A 143 5.11 -8.85 -20.20
N LEU A 144 5.15 -9.78 -19.24
CA LEU A 144 4.09 -10.05 -18.29
C LEU A 144 4.68 -10.23 -16.90
N SER A 145 4.40 -9.30 -15.99
CA SER A 145 4.79 -9.42 -14.59
C SER A 145 3.97 -10.49 -13.86
N TRP A 146 4.48 -10.99 -12.75
CA TRP A 146 3.69 -11.82 -11.84
C TRP A 146 2.52 -11.04 -11.24
N ALA A 147 2.73 -9.76 -10.92
CA ALA A 147 1.70 -8.89 -10.37
C ALA A 147 0.48 -8.80 -11.31
N ASP A 148 0.73 -8.48 -12.60
CA ASP A 148 -0.34 -8.44 -13.60
C ASP A 148 -0.95 -9.82 -13.85
N LEU A 149 -0.15 -10.89 -13.92
CA LEU A 149 -0.65 -12.24 -14.15
C LEU A 149 -1.55 -12.73 -13.03
N ILE A 150 -1.17 -12.52 -11.76
CA ILE A 150 -1.97 -12.91 -10.59
C ILE A 150 -3.31 -12.15 -10.59
N ALA A 151 -3.28 -10.85 -10.82
CA ALA A 151 -4.49 -10.02 -10.82
C ALA A 151 -5.41 -10.35 -12.02
N TYR A 152 -4.83 -10.55 -13.21
CA TYR A 152 -5.60 -10.85 -14.42
C TYR A 152 -6.21 -12.26 -14.40
N ALA A 153 -5.53 -13.23 -13.81
CA ALA A 153 -6.05 -14.60 -13.69
C ALA A 153 -7.39 -14.66 -12.96
N GLY A 154 -7.59 -13.88 -11.88
CA GLY A 154 -8.88 -13.81 -11.18
C GLY A 154 -9.97 -13.13 -12.02
N THR A 155 -9.63 -12.10 -12.79
CA THR A 155 -10.58 -11.43 -13.69
C THR A 155 -11.04 -12.38 -14.81
N ILE A 156 -10.10 -13.09 -15.44
CA ILE A 156 -10.42 -14.09 -16.47
C ILE A 156 -11.19 -15.28 -15.90
N ALA A 157 -10.92 -15.65 -14.64
CA ALA A 157 -11.69 -16.69 -13.97
C ALA A 157 -13.18 -16.33 -13.89
N TYR A 158 -13.52 -15.11 -13.48
CA TYR A 158 -14.92 -14.65 -13.50
C TYR A 158 -15.51 -14.60 -14.90
N GLU A 159 -14.79 -14.09 -15.91
CA GLU A 159 -15.26 -14.08 -17.30
C GLU A 159 -15.56 -15.51 -17.79
N SER A 160 -14.70 -16.47 -17.45
CA SER A 160 -14.85 -17.88 -17.85
C SER A 160 -16.08 -18.56 -17.23
N MET A 161 -16.57 -18.01 -16.11
CA MET A 161 -17.78 -18.49 -15.41
C MET A 161 -19.03 -17.65 -15.73
N GLY A 162 -18.93 -16.68 -16.64
CA GLY A 162 -20.05 -15.95 -17.19
C GLY A 162 -20.28 -14.52 -16.65
N LEU A 163 -19.43 -14.00 -15.79
CA LEU A 163 -19.51 -12.59 -15.37
C LEU A 163 -18.99 -11.68 -16.47
N LYS A 164 -19.72 -10.61 -16.79
CA LYS A 164 -19.17 -9.48 -17.53
C LYS A 164 -18.38 -8.59 -16.57
N THR A 165 -17.06 -8.62 -16.64
CA THR A 165 -16.19 -7.79 -15.82
C THR A 165 -16.24 -6.32 -16.22
N PHE A 166 -15.81 -5.41 -15.31
CA PHE A 166 -15.77 -3.98 -15.63
C PHE A 166 -14.60 -3.61 -16.56
N GLY A 167 -13.54 -4.41 -16.54
CA GLY A 167 -12.34 -4.25 -17.35
C GLY A 167 -11.07 -4.64 -16.61
N PHE A 168 -9.91 -4.34 -17.22
CA PHE A 168 -8.60 -4.59 -16.61
C PHE A 168 -7.53 -3.66 -17.20
N GLY A 169 -6.64 -3.15 -16.35
CA GLY A 169 -5.44 -2.43 -16.72
C GLY A 169 -4.18 -3.18 -16.28
N PHE A 170 -3.24 -3.31 -17.20
CA PHE A 170 -1.88 -3.81 -16.93
C PHE A 170 -0.95 -2.66 -16.53
N GLY A 171 0.27 -2.99 -16.09
CA GLY A 171 1.31 -2.02 -15.75
C GLY A 171 1.81 -2.12 -14.31
N ARG A 172 1.53 -3.24 -13.61
CA ARG A 172 2.06 -3.56 -12.27
C ARG A 172 3.45 -4.15 -12.42
N GLU A 173 4.44 -3.50 -11.83
CA GLU A 173 5.82 -3.97 -11.85
C GLU A 173 6.08 -4.99 -10.75
N ASP A 174 6.88 -6.02 -11.06
CA ASP A 174 7.32 -7.00 -10.07
C ASP A 174 8.40 -6.41 -9.15
N ILE A 175 8.29 -6.68 -7.85
CA ILE A 175 9.39 -6.52 -6.91
C ILE A 175 10.22 -7.80 -6.83
N TRP A 176 11.46 -7.67 -6.33
CA TRP A 176 12.45 -8.76 -6.25
C TRP A 176 12.93 -9.04 -4.83
N HIS A 177 12.30 -8.41 -3.85
CA HIS A 177 12.60 -8.53 -2.44
C HIS A 177 11.30 -8.41 -1.64
N PRO A 178 11.11 -9.17 -0.53
CA PRO A 178 9.96 -9.02 0.36
C PRO A 178 9.77 -7.56 0.82
N GLU A 179 8.54 -7.10 0.84
CA GLU A 179 8.18 -5.79 1.40
C GLU A 179 8.10 -5.87 2.92
N LYS A 180 9.09 -5.31 3.60
CA LYS A 180 9.17 -5.29 5.07
C LYS A 180 8.08 -4.41 5.71
N ASP A 181 7.63 -3.40 5.00
CA ASP A 181 6.62 -2.44 5.42
C ASP A 181 5.20 -3.01 5.48
N ILE A 182 4.95 -4.16 4.87
CA ILE A 182 3.70 -4.93 5.02
C ILE A 182 3.84 -6.07 6.03
N TYR A 183 4.98 -6.20 6.68
CA TYR A 183 5.16 -7.15 7.78
C TYR A 183 4.41 -6.67 9.03
N TRP A 184 3.57 -7.53 9.59
CA TRP A 184 2.63 -7.15 10.64
C TRP A 184 2.99 -7.70 12.03
N GLY A 185 4.22 -8.12 12.25
CA GLY A 185 4.73 -8.65 13.49
C GLY A 185 4.88 -10.18 13.50
N SER A 186 5.04 -10.79 14.68
CA SER A 186 5.19 -12.23 14.79
C SER A 186 3.86 -12.97 14.65
N GLU A 187 3.87 -14.20 14.13
CA GLU A 187 2.68 -15.03 13.99
C GLU A 187 1.93 -15.24 15.31
N LYS A 188 2.65 -15.33 16.44
CA LYS A 188 2.04 -15.44 17.78
C LYS A 188 1.18 -14.22 18.14
N GLU A 189 1.63 -13.04 17.75
CA GLU A 189 0.87 -11.79 17.95
C GLU A 189 -0.31 -11.73 16.99
N TRP A 190 -0.15 -12.28 15.79
CA TRP A 190 -1.16 -12.23 14.74
C TRP A 190 -2.39 -13.06 15.08
N LEU A 191 -2.16 -14.27 15.54
CA LEU A 191 -3.21 -15.24 15.85
C LEU A 191 -3.65 -15.15 17.32
N ALA A 192 -3.19 -14.14 18.05
CA ALA A 192 -3.57 -13.95 19.45
C ALA A 192 -5.09 -13.71 19.57
N PRO A 193 -5.77 -14.38 20.51
CA PRO A 193 -7.18 -14.13 20.77
C PRO A 193 -7.42 -12.66 21.18
N SER A 194 -8.57 -12.11 20.79
CA SER A 194 -8.96 -10.78 21.23
C SER A 194 -9.04 -10.68 22.75
N GLY A 195 -8.37 -9.68 23.33
CA GLY A 195 -8.28 -9.47 24.78
C GLY A 195 -7.23 -10.30 25.52
N GLY A 196 -6.43 -11.12 24.81
CA GLY A 196 -5.26 -11.82 25.34
C GLY A 196 -3.99 -10.97 25.32
N GLU A 197 -2.92 -11.46 25.95
CA GLU A 197 -1.59 -10.87 25.82
C GLU A 197 -1.15 -10.93 24.33
N GLY A 198 -0.67 -9.82 23.79
CA GLY A 198 -0.34 -9.69 22.37
C GLY A 198 -1.52 -9.38 21.45
N SER A 199 -2.73 -9.17 22.00
CA SER A 199 -3.90 -8.78 21.21
C SER A 199 -3.69 -7.43 20.52
N ARG A 200 -4.09 -7.33 19.26
CA ARG A 200 -4.09 -6.12 18.45
C ARG A 200 -5.38 -5.33 18.49
N TYR A 201 -6.30 -5.78 19.34
CA TYR A 201 -7.55 -5.10 19.61
C TYR A 201 -7.49 -4.34 20.92
N SER A 202 -8.09 -3.16 20.95
CA SER A 202 -8.33 -2.35 22.15
C SER A 202 -9.81 -1.99 22.26
N GLY A 203 -10.25 -1.51 23.42
CA GLY A 203 -11.63 -1.09 23.65
C GLY A 203 -12.66 -2.15 23.29
N GLU A 204 -13.67 -1.78 22.53
CA GLU A 204 -14.72 -2.67 22.01
C GLU A 204 -14.33 -3.25 20.63
N ARG A 205 -13.18 -3.90 20.53
CA ARG A 205 -12.60 -4.49 19.30
C ARG A 205 -12.12 -3.46 18.28
N ASP A 206 -11.43 -2.43 18.73
CA ASP A 206 -10.73 -1.51 17.85
C ASP A 206 -9.40 -2.14 17.41
N LEU A 207 -9.27 -2.44 16.13
CA LEU A 207 -8.06 -3.00 15.56
C LEU A 207 -6.95 -1.95 15.49
N GLU A 208 -5.72 -2.32 15.86
CA GLU A 208 -4.53 -1.49 15.74
C GLU A 208 -4.35 -0.92 14.32
N ASN A 209 -4.07 0.38 14.21
CA ASN A 209 -3.70 0.98 12.93
C ASN A 209 -2.21 0.67 12.61
N PRO A 210 -1.85 0.42 11.34
CA PRO A 210 -2.64 0.51 10.11
C PRO A 210 -3.25 -0.82 9.63
N LEU A 211 -3.33 -1.84 10.48
CA LEU A 211 -3.75 -3.18 10.08
C LEU A 211 -5.12 -3.18 9.36
N ALA A 212 -5.19 -3.90 8.25
CA ALA A 212 -6.43 -4.17 7.53
C ALA A 212 -6.96 -5.58 7.81
N ALA A 213 -6.09 -6.59 7.95
CA ALA A 213 -6.49 -7.91 8.40
C ALA A 213 -6.83 -7.92 9.89
N VAL A 214 -7.88 -8.65 10.24
CA VAL A 214 -8.39 -8.73 11.62
C VAL A 214 -7.46 -9.55 12.51
N MET A 215 -7.00 -10.69 11.99
CA MET A 215 -6.01 -11.56 12.64
C MET A 215 -4.87 -11.80 11.67
N MET A 216 -3.68 -11.88 12.23
CA MET A 216 -2.51 -12.09 11.40
C MET A 216 -2.55 -13.45 10.72
N GLY A 217 -2.20 -13.48 9.43
CA GLY A 217 -2.35 -14.66 8.59
C GLY A 217 -3.76 -14.87 8.02
N LEU A 218 -4.73 -14.02 8.41
CA LEU A 218 -6.06 -13.96 7.81
C LEU A 218 -6.23 -12.61 7.11
N ILE A 219 -6.59 -12.63 5.82
CA ILE A 219 -6.60 -11.42 4.98
C ILE A 219 -7.68 -10.43 5.44
N TYR A 220 -8.80 -10.93 5.98
CA TYR A 220 -9.93 -10.10 6.38
C TYR A 220 -10.58 -10.54 7.69
N VAL A 221 -11.22 -11.70 7.78
CA VAL A 221 -11.87 -12.20 9.01
C VAL A 221 -11.68 -13.70 9.16
N ASN A 222 -11.76 -14.18 10.41
CA ASN A 222 -11.76 -15.62 10.66
C ASN A 222 -13.06 -16.24 10.15
N PRO A 223 -13.03 -17.20 9.21
CA PRO A 223 -14.23 -17.81 8.64
C PRO A 223 -15.06 -18.60 9.67
N GLU A 224 -14.44 -19.01 10.78
CA GLU A 224 -15.12 -19.69 11.89
C GLU A 224 -15.80 -18.73 12.87
N GLY A 225 -15.69 -17.43 12.66
CA GLY A 225 -16.15 -16.38 13.56
C GLY A 225 -15.05 -15.83 14.47
N VAL A 226 -15.40 -14.84 15.27
CA VAL A 226 -14.48 -14.13 16.16
C VAL A 226 -13.87 -15.11 17.16
N ASP A 227 -12.53 -15.13 17.21
CA ASP A 227 -11.74 -16.06 18.04
C ASP A 227 -12.05 -17.55 17.77
N GLY A 228 -12.45 -17.89 16.52
CA GLY A 228 -12.81 -19.25 16.13
C GLY A 228 -14.13 -19.74 16.72
N LYS A 229 -15.08 -18.83 16.97
CA LYS A 229 -16.41 -19.13 17.50
C LYS A 229 -17.50 -18.43 16.70
N PRO A 230 -18.54 -19.16 16.26
CA PRO A 230 -19.63 -18.55 15.51
C PRO A 230 -20.32 -17.43 16.29
N ASP A 231 -20.22 -16.20 15.77
CA ASP A 231 -20.93 -15.01 16.24
C ASP A 231 -21.09 -14.01 15.09
N PRO A 232 -22.06 -14.20 14.19
CA PRO A 232 -22.21 -13.40 12.98
C PRO A 232 -22.30 -11.89 13.19
N LEU A 233 -22.81 -11.42 14.32
CA LEU A 233 -22.92 -9.97 14.58
C LEU A 233 -21.56 -9.36 14.97
N LYS A 234 -20.74 -10.08 15.72
CA LYS A 234 -19.35 -9.64 15.96
C LYS A 234 -18.51 -9.75 14.70
N THR A 235 -18.71 -10.81 13.93
CA THR A 235 -18.06 -10.96 12.63
C THR A 235 -18.45 -9.85 11.67
N ALA A 236 -19.72 -9.40 11.65
CA ALA A 236 -20.15 -8.24 10.86
C ALA A 236 -19.38 -6.97 11.20
N HIS A 237 -19.11 -6.74 12.49
CA HIS A 237 -18.28 -5.62 12.93
C HIS A 237 -16.85 -5.73 12.37
N ASP A 238 -16.21 -6.88 12.51
CA ASP A 238 -14.84 -7.12 12.03
C ASP A 238 -14.76 -6.99 10.50
N VAL A 239 -15.73 -7.55 9.77
CA VAL A 239 -15.85 -7.41 8.30
C VAL A 239 -15.91 -5.93 7.91
N ARG A 240 -16.80 -5.16 8.53
CA ARG A 240 -16.97 -3.73 8.22
C ARG A 240 -15.70 -2.94 8.44
N VAL A 241 -15.03 -3.12 9.59
CA VAL A 241 -13.76 -2.45 9.90
C VAL A 241 -12.67 -2.83 8.91
N THR A 242 -12.51 -4.11 8.63
CA THR A 242 -11.47 -4.61 7.73
C THR A 242 -11.68 -4.13 6.28
N PHE A 243 -12.89 -4.25 5.77
CA PHE A 243 -13.19 -3.82 4.39
C PHE A 243 -13.13 -2.30 4.22
N ALA A 244 -13.55 -1.52 5.23
CA ALA A 244 -13.34 -0.07 5.23
C ALA A 244 -11.85 0.31 5.15
N ARG A 245 -10.98 -0.44 5.83
CA ARG A 245 -9.52 -0.27 5.74
C ARG A 245 -8.93 -0.70 4.39
N MET A 246 -9.67 -1.48 3.62
CA MET A 246 -9.37 -1.77 2.22
C MET A 246 -10.06 -0.79 1.25
N ALA A 247 -10.62 0.32 1.73
CA ALA A 247 -11.37 1.34 0.98
C ALA A 247 -12.73 0.86 0.41
N MET A 248 -13.35 -0.16 1.01
CA MET A 248 -14.66 -0.67 0.58
C MET A 248 -15.76 -0.19 1.53
N ASN A 249 -16.85 0.30 0.97
CA ASN A 249 -18.08 0.59 1.72
C ASN A 249 -18.92 -0.69 1.93
N ASP A 250 -20.04 -0.57 2.66
CA ASP A 250 -20.91 -1.72 2.98
C ASP A 250 -21.47 -2.39 1.73
N GLU A 251 -21.82 -1.64 0.69
CA GLU A 251 -22.35 -2.20 -0.57
C GLU A 251 -21.28 -2.99 -1.34
N GLU A 252 -20.09 -2.42 -1.48
CA GLU A 252 -18.93 -3.10 -2.07
C GLU A 252 -18.52 -4.33 -1.25
N THR A 253 -18.61 -4.26 0.08
CA THR A 253 -18.30 -5.36 1.00
C THR A 253 -19.24 -6.54 0.79
N VAL A 254 -20.55 -6.30 0.77
CA VAL A 254 -21.55 -7.36 0.51
C VAL A 254 -21.39 -7.92 -0.89
N ALA A 255 -21.17 -7.06 -1.89
CA ALA A 255 -20.95 -7.49 -3.27
C ALA A 255 -19.73 -8.41 -3.39
N LEU A 256 -18.59 -8.01 -2.81
CA LEU A 256 -17.33 -8.78 -2.87
C LEU A 256 -17.44 -10.10 -2.12
N THR A 257 -18.08 -10.13 -0.94
CA THR A 257 -18.30 -11.36 -0.18
C THR A 257 -19.18 -12.33 -0.97
N ALA A 258 -20.34 -11.87 -1.43
CA ALA A 258 -21.29 -12.68 -2.19
C ALA A 258 -20.73 -13.15 -3.53
N GLY A 259 -20.06 -12.26 -4.28
CA GLY A 259 -19.48 -12.59 -5.57
C GLY A 259 -18.30 -13.54 -5.46
N GLY A 260 -17.49 -13.43 -4.39
CA GLY A 260 -16.43 -14.38 -4.08
C GLY A 260 -16.96 -15.77 -3.77
N HIS A 261 -18.03 -15.85 -3.00
CA HIS A 261 -18.63 -17.10 -2.55
C HIS A 261 -19.74 -17.65 -3.49
N THR A 262 -20.06 -16.93 -4.57
CA THR A 262 -20.92 -17.47 -5.65
C THR A 262 -20.27 -18.69 -6.32
N VAL A 263 -18.93 -18.76 -6.32
CA VAL A 263 -18.16 -19.78 -7.04
C VAL A 263 -17.12 -20.46 -6.13
N GLY A 264 -16.68 -21.66 -6.53
CA GLY A 264 -15.68 -22.41 -5.78
C GLY A 264 -16.21 -23.11 -4.53
N LYS A 265 -15.33 -23.54 -3.67
CA LYS A 265 -15.63 -24.22 -2.40
C LYS A 265 -14.55 -24.00 -1.35
N CYS A 266 -14.91 -24.22 -0.09
CA CYS A 266 -13.97 -24.45 1.00
C CYS A 266 -13.44 -25.89 0.98
N HIS A 267 -12.21 -26.11 1.48
CA HIS A 267 -11.57 -27.42 1.58
C HIS A 267 -11.23 -27.73 3.04
N GLY A 268 -11.84 -28.76 3.57
CA GLY A 268 -11.69 -29.22 4.95
C GLY A 268 -12.12 -30.68 5.13
N ASN A 269 -11.98 -31.50 4.09
CA ASN A 269 -12.37 -32.93 4.13
C ASN A 269 -11.22 -33.84 4.58
N GLY A 270 -10.06 -33.29 4.92
CA GLY A 270 -8.91 -33.98 5.48
C GLY A 270 -8.67 -33.65 6.95
N ASP A 271 -7.77 -34.38 7.59
CA ASP A 271 -7.33 -34.09 8.94
C ASP A 271 -6.31 -32.94 8.93
N ALA A 272 -6.66 -31.80 9.48
CA ALA A 272 -5.79 -30.63 9.55
C ALA A 272 -4.47 -30.90 10.32
N ALA A 273 -4.45 -31.86 11.26
CA ALA A 273 -3.25 -32.26 11.99
C ALA A 273 -2.20 -32.98 11.10
N LEU A 274 -2.60 -33.43 9.92
CA LEU A 274 -1.72 -34.08 8.94
C LEU A 274 -1.21 -33.11 7.86
N LEU A 275 -1.58 -31.86 7.93
CA LEU A 275 -1.09 -30.81 7.05
C LEU A 275 0.37 -30.50 7.39
N GLY A 276 1.22 -30.48 6.35
CA GLY A 276 2.63 -30.13 6.47
C GLY A 276 2.84 -28.62 6.67
N PRO A 277 4.10 -28.20 6.86
CA PRO A 277 4.42 -26.79 7.06
C PRO A 277 4.10 -25.94 5.81
N GLU A 278 4.01 -24.67 6.02
CA GLU A 278 3.89 -23.62 5.00
C GLU A 278 5.13 -23.60 4.07
N PRO A 279 5.08 -22.93 2.89
CA PRO A 279 6.18 -22.93 1.92
C PRO A 279 7.55 -22.54 2.49
N GLU A 280 7.63 -21.54 3.36
CA GLU A 280 8.90 -21.11 3.96
C GLU A 280 9.41 -22.06 5.04
N GLY A 281 8.53 -22.80 5.70
CA GLY A 281 8.86 -23.83 6.70
C GLY A 281 9.05 -25.22 6.12
N ALA A 282 8.72 -25.43 4.84
CA ALA A 282 8.84 -26.72 4.17
C ALA A 282 10.31 -27.07 3.84
N GLY A 283 10.60 -28.38 3.68
CA GLY A 283 11.92 -28.83 3.32
C GLY A 283 12.35 -28.35 1.92
N ILE A 284 13.66 -28.24 1.69
CA ILE A 284 14.23 -27.77 0.43
C ILE A 284 13.81 -28.64 -0.76
N GLU A 285 13.55 -29.92 -0.55
CA GLU A 285 13.06 -30.88 -1.54
C GLU A 285 11.65 -30.55 -2.05
N GLU A 286 10.85 -29.77 -1.30
CA GLU A 286 9.51 -29.36 -1.68
C GLU A 286 9.50 -28.19 -2.67
N GLN A 287 10.64 -27.59 -2.91
CA GLN A 287 10.88 -26.58 -3.95
C GLN A 287 9.92 -25.37 -3.89
N GLY A 288 9.66 -24.88 -2.66
CA GLY A 288 8.80 -23.72 -2.40
C GLY A 288 7.30 -24.05 -2.46
N LEU A 289 6.93 -25.32 -2.41
CA LEU A 289 5.57 -25.77 -2.16
C LEU A 289 5.42 -26.19 -0.69
N GLY A 290 4.34 -25.79 -0.06
CA GLY A 290 4.05 -26.14 1.33
C GLY A 290 2.72 -26.85 1.49
N TRP A 291 2.26 -26.97 2.73
CA TRP A 291 0.98 -27.56 3.13
C TRP A 291 0.71 -28.94 2.54
N ASN A 292 1.75 -29.76 2.40
CA ASN A 292 1.61 -31.12 1.94
C ASN A 292 0.76 -31.92 2.92
N ASN A 293 -0.42 -32.36 2.46
CA ASN A 293 -1.37 -33.07 3.29
C ASN A 293 -1.17 -34.60 3.14
N LYS A 294 -1.07 -35.29 4.27
CA LYS A 294 -0.90 -36.75 4.34
C LYS A 294 -2.23 -37.49 4.48
N THR A 295 -3.35 -36.82 4.43
CA THR A 295 -4.69 -37.43 4.41
C THR A 295 -4.94 -38.04 3.04
N LYS A 296 -5.04 -39.35 2.95
CA LYS A 296 -5.26 -40.08 1.69
C LYS A 296 -4.40 -39.57 0.54
N ARG A 297 -5.01 -38.93 -0.51
CA ARG A 297 -4.28 -38.32 -1.63
C ARG A 297 -3.68 -36.94 -1.30
N GLY A 298 -4.22 -36.24 -0.31
CA GLY A 298 -3.80 -34.89 0.08
C GLY A 298 -4.14 -33.78 -0.91
N ILE A 299 -4.80 -34.08 -2.02
CA ILE A 299 -5.18 -33.18 -3.10
C ILE A 299 -6.65 -33.40 -3.49
N GLY A 300 -7.23 -32.46 -4.24
CA GLY A 300 -8.62 -32.53 -4.70
C GLY A 300 -9.58 -32.63 -3.50
N HIS A 301 -10.44 -33.66 -3.51
CA HIS A 301 -11.39 -33.92 -2.43
C HIS A 301 -10.74 -34.06 -1.02
N ASP A 302 -9.50 -34.50 -0.95
CA ASP A 302 -8.77 -34.69 0.30
C ASP A 302 -7.89 -33.47 0.69
N ALA A 303 -7.98 -32.36 -0.04
CA ALA A 303 -7.25 -31.12 0.28
C ALA A 303 -7.78 -30.43 1.54
N VAL A 304 -6.93 -29.70 2.22
CA VAL A 304 -7.29 -28.84 3.35
C VAL A 304 -6.74 -27.42 3.11
N THR A 305 -7.59 -26.40 3.24
CA THR A 305 -7.23 -24.99 3.21
C THR A 305 -7.71 -24.28 4.47
N SER A 306 -8.93 -23.75 4.50
CA SER A 306 -9.54 -23.08 5.65
C SER A 306 -10.02 -24.06 6.74
N GLY A 307 -10.16 -25.34 6.41
CA GLY A 307 -10.74 -26.35 7.28
C GLY A 307 -12.26 -26.43 7.22
N LEU A 308 -12.99 -25.43 6.72
CA LEU A 308 -14.39 -25.56 6.35
C LEU A 308 -14.50 -26.45 5.09
N GLU A 309 -15.62 -27.17 4.91
CA GLU A 309 -15.81 -28.06 3.78
C GLU A 309 -17.15 -27.84 3.10
N GLY A 310 -17.14 -27.52 1.82
CA GLY A 310 -18.32 -27.43 0.97
C GLY A 310 -18.34 -26.21 0.04
N ALA A 311 -19.27 -26.24 -0.92
CA ALA A 311 -19.60 -25.12 -1.79
C ALA A 311 -20.71 -24.27 -1.18
N TRP A 312 -20.79 -23.00 -1.57
CA TRP A 312 -21.85 -22.09 -1.11
C TRP A 312 -23.13 -22.18 -1.95
N THR A 313 -22.99 -22.61 -3.21
CA THR A 313 -24.09 -22.60 -4.19
C THR A 313 -24.22 -23.94 -4.88
N SER A 314 -25.34 -24.14 -5.57
CA SER A 314 -25.60 -25.36 -6.37
C SER A 314 -24.75 -25.41 -7.65
N HIS A 315 -24.27 -24.25 -8.14
CA HIS A 315 -23.54 -24.11 -9.39
C HIS A 315 -22.16 -23.42 -9.19
N PRO A 316 -21.22 -24.07 -8.50
CA PRO A 316 -20.00 -23.40 -8.02
C PRO A 316 -18.97 -23.03 -9.11
N THR A 317 -19.27 -23.31 -10.38
CA THR A 317 -18.45 -22.90 -11.54
C THR A 317 -19.19 -21.95 -12.48
N GLN A 318 -20.29 -21.36 -12.02
CA GLN A 318 -21.12 -20.46 -12.81
C GLN A 318 -21.41 -19.18 -12.02
N TRP A 319 -21.29 -18.03 -12.67
CA TRP A 319 -21.75 -16.76 -12.12
C TRP A 319 -23.27 -16.69 -12.21
N ASP A 320 -23.94 -16.68 -11.09
CA ASP A 320 -25.39 -16.50 -10.97
C ASP A 320 -25.77 -15.87 -9.61
N ASN A 321 -27.03 -15.80 -9.29
CA ASN A 321 -27.55 -15.26 -8.03
C ASN A 321 -27.77 -16.32 -6.94
N GLY A 322 -27.24 -17.52 -7.13
CA GLY A 322 -27.45 -18.68 -6.24
C GLY A 322 -26.98 -18.48 -4.82
N TYR A 323 -25.96 -17.62 -4.61
CA TYR A 323 -25.47 -17.29 -3.26
C TYR A 323 -26.57 -16.65 -2.40
N PHE A 324 -27.25 -15.62 -2.88
CA PHE A 324 -28.32 -14.97 -2.12
C PHE A 324 -29.58 -15.85 -1.99
N ASP A 325 -29.85 -16.67 -3.00
CA ASP A 325 -30.94 -17.65 -2.91
C ASP A 325 -30.70 -18.62 -1.76
N MET A 326 -29.50 -19.21 -1.67
CA MET A 326 -29.09 -20.08 -0.56
C MET A 326 -29.11 -19.36 0.78
N LEU A 327 -28.43 -18.20 0.86
CA LEU A 327 -28.27 -17.47 2.12
C LEU A 327 -29.62 -17.07 2.73
N LEU A 328 -30.50 -16.47 1.91
CA LEU A 328 -31.71 -15.82 2.40
C LEU A 328 -32.89 -16.76 2.57
N ASN A 329 -33.02 -17.79 1.73
CA ASN A 329 -34.21 -18.65 1.69
C ASN A 329 -34.12 -19.91 2.57
N HIS A 330 -32.97 -20.19 3.18
CA HIS A 330 -32.78 -21.31 4.09
C HIS A 330 -32.55 -20.86 5.53
N GLU A 331 -32.94 -21.70 6.49
CA GLU A 331 -32.52 -21.59 7.88
C GLU A 331 -31.19 -22.33 8.07
N TRP A 332 -30.28 -21.75 8.88
CA TRP A 332 -28.94 -22.24 9.07
C TRP A 332 -28.66 -22.63 10.52
N LYS A 333 -27.84 -23.64 10.73
CA LYS A 333 -27.32 -24.06 12.04
C LYS A 333 -25.82 -24.21 11.98
N SER A 334 -25.11 -23.85 13.05
CA SER A 334 -23.70 -24.09 13.18
C SER A 334 -23.39 -25.59 13.38
N GLY A 335 -22.29 -26.04 12.82
CA GLY A 335 -21.81 -27.40 12.87
C GLY A 335 -20.30 -27.47 12.75
N LYS A 336 -19.74 -28.67 12.64
CA LYS A 336 -18.30 -28.87 12.45
C LYS A 336 -18.04 -29.59 11.12
N SER A 337 -17.06 -29.11 10.36
CA SER A 337 -16.53 -29.78 9.19
C SER A 337 -15.79 -31.09 9.56
N PRO A 338 -15.44 -31.94 8.60
CA PRO A 338 -14.58 -33.10 8.85
C PRO A 338 -13.20 -32.73 9.42
N ALA A 339 -12.64 -31.57 9.07
CA ALA A 339 -11.40 -31.05 9.65
C ALA A 339 -11.56 -30.45 11.06
N GLY A 340 -12.80 -30.34 11.55
CA GLY A 340 -13.12 -29.81 12.89
C GLY A 340 -13.36 -28.31 12.97
N ALA A 341 -13.34 -27.58 11.85
CA ALA A 341 -13.64 -26.16 11.80
C ALA A 341 -15.16 -25.87 11.92
N TRP A 342 -15.52 -24.72 12.51
CA TRP A 342 -16.90 -24.28 12.56
C TRP A 342 -17.38 -23.81 11.18
N GLN A 343 -18.59 -24.23 10.83
CA GLN A 343 -19.30 -23.82 9.60
C GLN A 343 -20.82 -23.79 9.83
N TRP A 344 -21.55 -23.17 8.92
CA TRP A 344 -23.01 -23.15 8.95
C TRP A 344 -23.56 -24.05 7.84
N GLU A 345 -24.54 -24.88 8.17
CA GLU A 345 -25.23 -25.81 7.27
C GLU A 345 -26.73 -25.54 7.25
N PRO A 346 -27.42 -25.72 6.10
CA PRO A 346 -28.87 -25.52 6.03
C PRO A 346 -29.59 -26.57 6.84
N VAL A 347 -30.70 -26.16 7.49
CA VAL A 347 -31.58 -27.08 8.26
C VAL A 347 -32.43 -27.91 7.33
N ASP A 348 -33.04 -27.26 6.35
CA ASP A 348 -33.89 -27.87 5.35
C ASP A 348 -33.42 -27.50 3.95
N ILE A 349 -32.91 -28.47 3.22
CA ILE A 349 -32.51 -28.30 1.82
C ILE A 349 -32.94 -29.54 1.03
N LYS A 350 -33.53 -29.33 -0.13
CA LYS A 350 -33.90 -30.41 -1.02
C LYS A 350 -32.66 -31.00 -1.68
N GLU A 351 -32.69 -32.30 -2.00
CA GLU A 351 -31.58 -32.98 -2.61
C GLU A 351 -31.17 -32.36 -3.96
N GLU A 352 -32.15 -31.86 -4.73
CA GLU A 352 -31.92 -31.22 -6.04
C GLU A 352 -31.14 -29.87 -5.94
N ASP A 353 -31.29 -29.17 -4.79
CA ASP A 353 -30.66 -27.86 -4.56
C ASP A 353 -29.24 -27.97 -4.00
N LYS A 354 -28.80 -29.17 -3.62
CA LYS A 354 -27.43 -29.41 -3.12
C LYS A 354 -26.43 -29.43 -4.25
N PRO A 355 -25.24 -28.83 -4.07
CA PRO A 355 -24.15 -28.98 -5.01
C PRO A 355 -23.72 -30.44 -5.16
N VAL A 356 -23.32 -30.83 -6.37
CA VAL A 356 -22.69 -32.13 -6.60
C VAL A 356 -21.25 -32.10 -6.05
N ASP A 357 -20.72 -33.27 -5.70
CA ASP A 357 -19.32 -33.39 -5.31
C ASP A 357 -18.37 -32.92 -6.42
N ALA A 358 -17.23 -32.36 -6.06
CA ALA A 358 -16.28 -31.79 -7.01
C ALA A 358 -15.61 -32.81 -7.93
N GLU A 359 -15.53 -34.09 -7.49
CA GLU A 359 -14.91 -35.18 -8.25
C GLU A 359 -15.91 -36.28 -8.64
N ASP A 360 -16.97 -36.49 -7.86
CA ASP A 360 -18.00 -37.52 -8.11
C ASP A 360 -19.39 -36.91 -8.29
N PRO A 361 -19.86 -36.70 -9.53
CA PRO A 361 -21.14 -36.06 -9.79
C PRO A 361 -22.36 -36.92 -9.34
N SER A 362 -22.14 -38.14 -8.90
CA SER A 362 -23.23 -39.00 -8.33
C SER A 362 -23.50 -38.70 -6.85
N VAL A 363 -22.63 -37.95 -6.18
CA VAL A 363 -22.73 -37.58 -4.77
C VAL A 363 -23.11 -36.09 -4.66
N ARG A 364 -23.95 -35.80 -3.66
CA ARG A 364 -24.32 -34.40 -3.34
C ARG A 364 -23.99 -34.09 -1.89
N HIS A 365 -23.61 -32.84 -1.64
CA HIS A 365 -23.26 -32.35 -0.30
C HIS A 365 -24.17 -31.19 0.10
N ASN A 366 -24.31 -30.91 1.38
CA ASN A 366 -24.94 -29.70 1.82
C ASN A 366 -24.08 -28.50 1.41
N PRO A 367 -24.68 -27.40 0.97
CA PRO A 367 -23.96 -26.15 0.86
C PRO A 367 -23.51 -25.65 2.25
N VAL A 368 -22.51 -24.79 2.27
CA VAL A 368 -21.92 -24.27 3.50
C VAL A 368 -21.94 -22.75 3.50
N MET A 369 -22.06 -22.15 4.69
CA MET A 369 -21.82 -20.72 4.89
C MET A 369 -20.74 -20.55 5.96
N THR A 370 -19.90 -19.53 5.79
CA THR A 370 -18.96 -19.05 6.81
C THR A 370 -19.69 -18.15 7.81
N ASP A 371 -19.04 -17.79 8.89
CA ASP A 371 -19.61 -16.82 9.83
C ASP A 371 -19.76 -15.42 9.20
N ALA A 372 -18.88 -15.06 8.25
CA ALA A 372 -18.97 -13.82 7.47
C ALA A 372 -20.19 -13.84 6.52
N ASP A 373 -20.55 -14.97 5.91
CA ASP A 373 -21.76 -15.10 5.12
C ASP A 373 -23.02 -14.91 5.98
N MET A 374 -23.02 -15.51 7.17
CA MET A 374 -24.12 -15.32 8.10
C MET A 374 -24.23 -13.86 8.57
N ALA A 375 -23.12 -13.12 8.65
CA ALA A 375 -23.14 -11.69 8.90
C ALA A 375 -23.91 -10.93 7.80
N MET A 376 -23.79 -11.31 6.52
CA MET A 376 -24.55 -10.72 5.41
C MET A 376 -26.06 -10.94 5.52
N LYS A 377 -26.50 -11.99 6.24
CA LYS A 377 -27.91 -12.27 6.54
C LYS A 377 -28.38 -11.62 7.83
N MET A 378 -27.55 -11.56 8.87
CA MET A 378 -27.97 -11.24 10.23
C MET A 378 -27.74 -9.77 10.63
N ASP A 379 -26.70 -9.10 10.09
CA ASP A 379 -26.50 -7.66 10.29
C ASP A 379 -27.59 -6.87 9.55
N PRO A 380 -28.29 -5.93 10.21
CA PRO A 380 -29.45 -5.24 9.58
C PRO A 380 -29.10 -4.43 8.33
N GLU A 381 -27.92 -3.82 8.28
CA GLU A 381 -27.50 -3.01 7.13
C GLU A 381 -27.03 -3.90 5.97
N TYR A 382 -26.21 -4.92 6.24
CA TYR A 382 -25.80 -5.89 5.23
C TYR A 382 -27.00 -6.66 4.66
N ARG A 383 -27.98 -7.01 5.50
CA ARG A 383 -29.19 -7.70 5.06
C ARG A 383 -29.99 -6.90 4.05
N LYS A 384 -30.15 -5.59 4.26
CA LYS A 384 -30.86 -4.71 3.30
C LYS A 384 -30.18 -4.74 1.92
N ILE A 385 -28.85 -4.72 1.90
CA ILE A 385 -28.07 -4.78 0.68
C ILE A 385 -28.23 -6.17 0.04
N SER A 386 -28.07 -7.25 0.81
CA SER A 386 -28.24 -8.62 0.35
C SER A 386 -29.63 -8.87 -0.27
N GLU A 387 -30.71 -8.38 0.37
CA GLU A 387 -32.06 -8.47 -0.16
C GLU A 387 -32.26 -7.66 -1.44
N ARG A 388 -31.59 -6.51 -1.59
CA ARG A 388 -31.61 -5.73 -2.83
C ARG A 388 -30.90 -6.48 -3.96
N PHE A 389 -29.72 -7.02 -3.73
CA PHE A 389 -28.97 -7.79 -4.70
C PHE A 389 -29.70 -9.09 -5.10
N TYR A 390 -30.36 -9.73 -4.16
CA TYR A 390 -31.19 -10.90 -4.45
C TYR A 390 -32.33 -10.57 -5.42
N LYS A 391 -32.98 -9.41 -5.24
CA LYS A 391 -34.08 -8.94 -6.08
C LYS A 391 -33.64 -8.41 -7.44
N ASP A 392 -32.42 -7.94 -7.55
CA ASP A 392 -31.85 -7.32 -8.77
C ASP A 392 -30.46 -7.92 -9.08
N PRO A 393 -30.41 -9.10 -9.72
CA PRO A 393 -29.16 -9.77 -10.07
C PRO A 393 -28.27 -8.99 -11.06
N GLU A 394 -28.87 -8.17 -11.92
CA GLU A 394 -28.13 -7.34 -12.88
C GLU A 394 -27.38 -6.24 -12.14
N TYR A 395 -28.05 -5.57 -11.20
CA TYR A 395 -27.44 -4.56 -10.34
C TYR A 395 -26.33 -5.18 -9.45
N PHE A 396 -26.56 -6.36 -8.87
CA PHE A 396 -25.51 -7.08 -8.14
C PHE A 396 -24.28 -7.33 -9.00
N SER A 397 -24.46 -7.82 -10.22
CA SER A 397 -23.36 -8.10 -11.15
C SER A 397 -22.59 -6.83 -11.51
N GLU A 398 -23.27 -5.70 -11.69
CA GLU A 398 -22.64 -4.41 -11.97
C GLU A 398 -21.82 -3.91 -10.76
N VAL A 399 -22.40 -3.90 -9.57
CA VAL A 399 -21.73 -3.46 -8.34
C VAL A 399 -20.51 -4.35 -8.05
N PHE A 400 -20.68 -5.67 -8.19
CA PHE A 400 -19.55 -6.59 -8.02
C PHE A 400 -18.43 -6.35 -9.03
N ALA A 401 -18.74 -6.20 -10.30
CA ALA A 401 -17.74 -5.96 -11.33
C ALA A 401 -16.92 -4.69 -11.06
N ARG A 402 -17.57 -3.62 -10.61
CA ARG A 402 -16.91 -2.36 -10.21
C ARG A 402 -16.09 -2.51 -8.93
N ALA A 403 -16.61 -3.22 -7.92
CA ALA A 403 -15.90 -3.47 -6.67
C ALA A 403 -14.68 -4.38 -6.88
N TRP A 404 -14.78 -5.39 -7.74
CA TRP A 404 -13.65 -6.23 -8.14
C TRP A 404 -12.57 -5.44 -8.89
N PHE A 405 -12.97 -4.56 -9.78
CA PHE A 405 -12.05 -3.66 -10.46
C PHE A 405 -11.34 -2.74 -9.46
N LYS A 406 -12.08 -2.11 -8.54
CA LYS A 406 -11.51 -1.28 -7.48
C LYS A 406 -10.54 -2.07 -6.62
N LEU A 407 -10.92 -3.26 -6.16
CA LEU A 407 -10.08 -4.15 -5.35
C LEU A 407 -8.72 -4.40 -5.99
N THR A 408 -8.70 -4.66 -7.29
CA THR A 408 -7.48 -5.06 -8.02
C THR A 408 -6.69 -3.89 -8.60
N HIS A 409 -7.19 -2.64 -8.58
CA HIS A 409 -6.57 -1.50 -9.27
C HIS A 409 -6.31 -0.27 -8.40
N ARG A 410 -6.88 -0.17 -7.18
CA ARG A 410 -6.76 1.07 -6.38
C ARG A 410 -5.34 1.40 -5.92
N ASP A 411 -4.42 0.45 -5.97
CA ASP A 411 -2.99 0.61 -5.69
C ASP A 411 -2.15 0.95 -6.94
N MET A 412 -2.80 1.16 -8.09
CA MET A 412 -2.13 1.47 -9.36
C MET A 412 -2.06 2.97 -9.68
N GLY A 413 -2.73 3.82 -8.93
CA GLY A 413 -2.84 5.25 -9.19
C GLY A 413 -3.88 5.59 -10.26
N PRO A 414 -3.75 6.75 -10.94
CA PRO A 414 -4.74 7.24 -11.88
C PRO A 414 -4.83 6.38 -13.14
N ARG A 415 -5.99 6.46 -13.82
CA ARG A 415 -6.29 5.72 -15.05
C ARG A 415 -5.21 5.86 -16.14
N ALA A 416 -4.52 6.99 -16.22
CA ALA A 416 -3.42 7.22 -17.17
C ALA A 416 -2.25 6.21 -17.02
N ARG A 417 -2.17 5.51 -15.90
CA ARG A 417 -1.17 4.46 -15.67
C ARG A 417 -1.57 3.10 -16.23
N TYR A 418 -2.82 2.89 -16.61
CA TYR A 418 -3.33 1.58 -17.04
C TYR A 418 -3.01 1.34 -18.51
N ILE A 419 -2.60 0.13 -18.84
CA ILE A 419 -2.19 -0.31 -20.16
C ILE A 419 -3.05 -1.50 -20.58
N GLY A 420 -3.43 -1.56 -21.87
CA GLY A 420 -4.15 -2.69 -22.44
C GLY A 420 -5.49 -2.33 -23.07
N PRO A 421 -6.08 -3.28 -23.80
CA PRO A 421 -7.31 -3.03 -24.57
C PRO A 421 -8.58 -2.98 -23.72
N ASP A 422 -8.56 -3.63 -22.54
CA ASP A 422 -9.73 -3.75 -21.65
C ASP A 422 -9.77 -2.65 -20.56
N VAL A 423 -8.95 -1.58 -20.70
CA VAL A 423 -8.97 -0.44 -19.77
C VAL A 423 -10.29 0.31 -19.93
N PRO A 424 -11.10 0.48 -18.86
CA PRO A 424 -12.37 1.19 -18.95
C PRO A 424 -12.21 2.65 -19.39
N GLU A 425 -13.13 3.14 -20.20
CA GLU A 425 -13.16 4.55 -20.59
C GLU A 425 -13.61 5.44 -19.43
N GLU A 426 -14.46 4.94 -18.58
CA GLU A 426 -14.94 5.63 -17.38
C GLU A 426 -13.81 5.82 -16.37
N GLU A 427 -13.61 7.04 -15.92
CA GLU A 427 -12.71 7.40 -14.83
C GLU A 427 -13.49 7.42 -13.51
N LEU A 428 -13.04 6.63 -12.53
CA LEU A 428 -13.73 6.49 -11.25
C LEU A 428 -13.17 7.47 -10.22
N ILE A 429 -14.02 7.98 -9.32
CA ILE A 429 -13.63 9.03 -8.38
C ILE A 429 -12.46 8.63 -7.47
N TRP A 430 -12.37 7.34 -7.09
CA TRP A 430 -11.28 6.83 -6.26
C TRP A 430 -9.92 6.72 -6.99
N GLN A 431 -9.89 6.94 -8.32
CA GLN A 431 -8.65 7.05 -9.11
C GLN A 431 -8.04 8.46 -9.03
N ASP A 432 -8.62 9.35 -8.25
CA ASP A 432 -8.18 10.74 -8.07
C ASP A 432 -8.00 11.48 -9.42
N PRO A 433 -9.03 11.54 -10.28
CA PRO A 433 -8.92 12.07 -11.63
C PRO A 433 -8.43 13.52 -11.65
N VAL A 434 -7.54 13.83 -12.60
CA VAL A 434 -7.01 15.18 -12.83
C VAL A 434 -7.09 15.49 -14.31
N PRO A 435 -7.70 16.62 -14.72
CA PRO A 435 -7.73 17.00 -16.12
C PRO A 435 -6.32 17.32 -16.63
N ALA A 436 -6.08 17.13 -17.91
CA ALA A 436 -4.81 17.51 -18.53
C ALA A 436 -4.56 19.02 -18.39
N GLY A 437 -3.37 19.39 -17.95
CA GLY A 437 -2.94 20.79 -17.85
C GLY A 437 -2.46 21.37 -19.19
N SER A 438 -2.39 22.69 -19.26
CA SER A 438 -1.83 23.40 -20.41
C SER A 438 -0.30 23.40 -20.34
N THR A 439 0.36 23.22 -21.47
CA THR A 439 1.80 23.45 -21.65
C THR A 439 2.08 24.70 -22.49
N SER A 440 1.04 25.43 -22.89
CA SER A 440 1.10 26.52 -23.86
C SER A 440 1.15 27.92 -23.21
N TYR A 441 1.91 28.06 -22.12
CA TYR A 441 2.14 29.37 -21.45
C TYR A 441 3.63 29.64 -21.33
N ASP A 442 3.97 30.91 -21.10
CA ASP A 442 5.37 31.34 -20.91
C ASP A 442 5.81 31.14 -19.46
N VAL A 443 6.61 30.09 -19.24
CA VAL A 443 7.14 29.71 -17.92
C VAL A 443 7.97 30.85 -17.29
N GLU A 444 8.81 31.55 -18.08
CA GLU A 444 9.64 32.64 -17.56
C GLU A 444 8.79 33.86 -17.16
N ALA A 445 7.72 34.14 -17.89
CA ALA A 445 6.76 35.19 -17.50
C ALA A 445 6.04 34.83 -16.18
N VAL A 446 5.68 33.56 -15.97
CA VAL A 446 5.12 33.08 -14.69
C VAL A 446 6.13 33.26 -13.57
N LYS A 447 7.38 32.79 -13.73
CA LYS A 447 8.47 32.94 -12.74
C LYS A 447 8.72 34.42 -12.39
N ALA A 448 8.71 35.29 -13.37
CA ALA A 448 8.90 36.73 -13.15
C ALA A 448 7.76 37.33 -12.30
N LYS A 449 6.51 36.94 -12.54
CA LYS A 449 5.36 37.39 -11.72
C LYS A 449 5.44 36.84 -10.30
N ILE A 450 5.84 35.58 -10.12
CA ILE A 450 6.06 34.98 -8.80
C ILE A 450 7.16 35.75 -8.05
N ALA A 451 8.30 36.00 -8.70
CA ALA A 451 9.41 36.75 -8.09
C ALA A 451 9.03 38.16 -7.67
N ALA A 452 8.10 38.81 -8.40
CA ALA A 452 7.60 40.14 -8.11
C ALA A 452 6.42 40.15 -7.12
N SER A 453 5.89 39.02 -6.70
CA SER A 453 4.68 38.90 -5.88
C SER A 453 4.82 39.39 -4.44
N GLY A 454 6.04 39.46 -3.92
CA GLY A 454 6.34 39.79 -2.54
C GLY A 454 6.17 38.61 -1.56
N LEU A 455 5.89 37.42 -2.04
CA LEU A 455 5.90 36.20 -1.21
C LEU A 455 7.31 35.91 -0.71
N SER A 456 7.42 35.44 0.54
CA SER A 456 8.71 35.02 1.09
C SER A 456 9.18 33.70 0.50
N ILE A 457 10.49 33.47 0.49
CA ILE A 457 11.09 32.19 0.08
C ILE A 457 10.46 31.04 0.89
N SER A 458 10.33 31.22 2.19
CA SER A 458 9.75 30.21 3.09
C SER A 458 8.29 29.91 2.73
N ASP A 459 7.44 30.92 2.44
CA ASP A 459 6.05 30.71 2.04
C ASP A 459 5.95 29.93 0.70
N MET A 460 6.75 30.32 -0.28
CA MET A 460 6.76 29.68 -1.60
C MET A 460 7.18 28.21 -1.53
N VAL A 461 8.28 27.95 -0.85
CA VAL A 461 8.84 26.59 -0.71
C VAL A 461 7.92 25.71 0.15
N ALA A 462 7.43 26.21 1.28
CA ALA A 462 6.53 25.44 2.14
C ALA A 462 5.19 25.10 1.45
N THR A 463 4.63 26.01 0.64
CA THR A 463 3.36 25.73 -0.07
C THR A 463 3.55 24.68 -1.16
N ALA A 464 4.63 24.74 -1.93
CA ALA A 464 4.94 23.71 -2.93
C ALA A 464 5.21 22.34 -2.27
N TRP A 465 5.96 22.33 -1.17
CA TRP A 465 6.19 21.14 -0.37
C TRP A 465 4.89 20.53 0.16
N ASP A 466 4.03 21.33 0.79
CA ASP A 466 2.74 20.89 1.34
C ASP A 466 1.82 20.29 0.27
N SER A 467 1.90 20.80 -0.96
CA SER A 467 1.16 20.27 -2.10
C SER A 467 1.69 18.88 -2.52
N ALA A 468 3.01 18.71 -2.59
CA ALA A 468 3.66 17.52 -3.14
C ALA A 468 3.86 16.39 -2.12
N ARG A 469 4.09 16.70 -0.84
CA ARG A 469 4.44 15.73 0.21
C ARG A 469 3.36 14.69 0.52
N THR A 470 2.15 14.86 0.01
CA THR A 470 1.05 13.91 0.14
C THR A 470 1.24 12.66 -0.71
N PHE A 471 2.13 12.71 -1.70
CA PHE A 471 2.37 11.57 -2.59
C PHE A 471 2.79 10.31 -1.82
N ARG A 472 2.20 9.18 -2.21
CA ARG A 472 2.53 7.85 -1.72
C ARG A 472 2.93 6.96 -2.90
N GLY A 473 4.16 6.48 -2.91
CA GLY A 473 4.67 5.54 -3.91
C GLY A 473 4.02 4.16 -3.83
N SER A 474 3.40 3.83 -2.68
CA SER A 474 2.71 2.57 -2.43
C SER A 474 1.46 2.37 -3.30
N ASP A 475 0.61 3.39 -3.40
CA ASP A 475 -0.64 3.34 -4.18
C ASP A 475 -0.75 4.47 -5.22
N LYS A 476 0.30 5.25 -5.40
CA LYS A 476 0.39 6.33 -6.40
C LYS A 476 -0.65 7.45 -6.21
N ARG A 477 -1.12 7.65 -4.97
CA ARG A 477 -2.06 8.71 -4.61
C ARG A 477 -1.35 9.94 -4.05
N GLY A 478 -2.04 11.08 -4.07
CA GLY A 478 -1.49 12.36 -3.61
C GLY A 478 -0.54 12.99 -4.62
N GLY A 479 0.21 14.00 -4.18
CA GLY A 479 1.15 14.75 -5.00
C GLY A 479 0.68 16.14 -5.41
N ALA A 480 1.51 16.84 -6.17
CA ALA A 480 1.27 18.24 -6.56
C ALA A 480 0.26 18.41 -7.70
N ASN A 481 0.09 17.37 -8.54
CA ASN A 481 -0.84 17.43 -9.66
C ASN A 481 -2.29 17.51 -9.16
N GLY A 482 -3.12 18.30 -9.82
CA GLY A 482 -4.50 18.55 -9.39
C GLY A 482 -4.65 19.75 -8.45
N ALA A 483 -3.56 20.27 -7.87
CA ALA A 483 -3.61 21.37 -6.88
C ALA A 483 -4.69 21.16 -5.80
N ARG A 484 -4.89 19.91 -5.33
CA ARG A 484 -5.92 19.61 -4.32
C ARG A 484 -5.68 20.29 -2.99
N ILE A 485 -4.49 20.84 -2.75
CA ILE A 485 -4.18 21.67 -1.58
C ILE A 485 -5.11 22.90 -1.45
N ARG A 486 -5.76 23.36 -2.53
CA ARG A 486 -6.77 24.44 -2.54
C ARG A 486 -8.20 23.95 -2.24
N LEU A 487 -8.42 22.64 -2.22
CA LEU A 487 -9.72 21.98 -2.05
C LEU A 487 -9.84 21.33 -0.67
N ALA A 488 -11.06 21.07 -0.22
CA ALA A 488 -11.29 20.20 0.93
C ALA A 488 -10.92 18.74 0.58
N PRO A 489 -10.38 17.96 1.52
CA PRO A 489 -10.08 18.34 2.91
C PRO A 489 -8.71 19.00 3.07
N GLN A 490 -7.84 18.95 2.06
CA GLN A 490 -6.41 19.27 2.17
C GLN A 490 -6.15 20.74 2.57
N LYS A 491 -6.97 21.69 2.10
CA LYS A 491 -6.83 23.11 2.45
C LYS A 491 -6.99 23.40 3.96
N ASP A 492 -7.72 22.52 4.65
CA ASP A 492 -8.09 22.71 6.06
C ASP A 492 -7.18 21.91 7.02
N TRP A 493 -6.26 21.11 6.52
CA TRP A 493 -5.33 20.32 7.34
C TRP A 493 -4.39 21.24 8.12
N VAL A 494 -4.29 20.98 9.43
CA VAL A 494 -3.46 21.80 10.35
C VAL A 494 -1.99 21.84 9.88
N GLY A 495 -1.45 20.76 9.36
CA GLY A 495 -0.08 20.68 8.85
C GLY A 495 0.20 21.64 7.67
N ASN A 496 -0.83 22.10 6.97
CA ASN A 496 -0.72 23.05 5.86
C ASN A 496 -0.83 24.52 6.30
N GLU A 497 -1.12 24.78 7.58
CA GLU A 497 -1.29 26.14 8.11
C GLU A 497 -2.34 26.94 7.32
N PRO A 498 -3.64 26.66 7.47
CA PRO A 498 -4.71 27.17 6.60
C PRO A 498 -4.70 28.68 6.34
N GLU A 499 -4.38 29.50 7.34
CA GLU A 499 -4.33 30.98 7.18
C GLU A 499 -3.15 31.40 6.28
N ARG A 500 -1.96 30.81 6.48
CA ARG A 500 -0.79 31.02 5.62
C ARG A 500 -1.10 30.55 4.20
N LEU A 501 -1.63 29.33 4.08
CA LEU A 501 -1.98 28.72 2.81
C LEU A 501 -2.97 29.56 2.01
N ALA A 502 -4.07 30.01 2.62
CA ALA A 502 -5.07 30.83 1.95
C ALA A 502 -4.48 32.14 1.41
N ARG A 503 -3.60 32.81 2.19
CA ARG A 503 -2.91 34.04 1.76
C ARG A 503 -2.00 33.77 0.55
N VAL A 504 -1.22 32.70 0.57
CA VAL A 504 -0.31 32.35 -0.52
C VAL A 504 -1.08 31.94 -1.77
N LEU A 505 -2.08 31.07 -1.63
CA LEU A 505 -2.91 30.61 -2.74
C LEU A 505 -3.63 31.77 -3.42
N GLY A 506 -4.15 32.75 -2.68
CA GLY A 506 -4.81 33.91 -3.28
C GLY A 506 -3.90 34.70 -4.24
N VAL A 507 -2.58 34.74 -3.97
CA VAL A 507 -1.59 35.34 -4.88
C VAL A 507 -1.32 34.43 -6.08
N LEU A 508 -1.09 33.13 -5.84
CA LEU A 508 -0.73 32.17 -6.89
C LEU A 508 -1.88 31.93 -7.87
N GLU A 509 -3.12 31.85 -7.40
CA GLU A 509 -4.32 31.74 -8.25
C GLU A 509 -4.50 32.98 -9.14
N GLY A 510 -4.19 34.17 -8.64
CA GLY A 510 -4.17 35.39 -9.44
C GLY A 510 -3.15 35.32 -10.57
N ILE A 511 -1.94 34.81 -10.29
CA ILE A 511 -0.89 34.62 -11.30
C ILE A 511 -1.31 33.56 -12.33
N ALA A 512 -1.92 32.46 -11.89
CA ALA A 512 -2.44 31.42 -12.77
C ALA A 512 -3.49 31.98 -13.75
N ALA A 513 -4.46 32.72 -13.24
CA ALA A 513 -5.50 33.37 -14.03
C ALA A 513 -4.92 34.35 -15.07
N ASP A 514 -3.90 35.11 -14.71
CA ASP A 514 -3.25 36.11 -15.57
C ASP A 514 -2.39 35.48 -16.70
N THR A 515 -1.87 34.26 -16.47
CA THR A 515 -0.86 33.64 -17.35
C THR A 515 -1.41 32.48 -18.15
N GLY A 516 -2.55 31.93 -17.76
CA GLY A 516 -3.13 30.72 -18.37
C GLY A 516 -2.42 29.42 -17.94
N ALA A 517 -1.51 29.48 -16.95
CA ALA A 517 -0.95 28.30 -16.32
C ALA A 517 -1.95 27.69 -15.33
N SER A 518 -1.86 26.39 -15.06
CA SER A 518 -2.63 25.78 -13.97
C SER A 518 -2.14 26.26 -12.61
N VAL A 519 -3.01 26.25 -11.61
CA VAL A 519 -2.63 26.57 -10.23
C VAL A 519 -1.59 25.56 -9.72
N ALA A 520 -1.72 24.29 -10.11
CA ALA A 520 -0.75 23.24 -9.77
C ALA A 520 0.66 23.56 -10.28
N ASP A 521 0.80 23.99 -11.54
CA ASP A 521 2.08 24.40 -12.09
C ASP A 521 2.63 25.66 -11.43
N VAL A 522 1.77 26.66 -11.14
CA VAL A 522 2.18 27.90 -10.47
C VAL A 522 2.67 27.63 -9.04
N ILE A 523 2.04 26.71 -8.30
CA ILE A 523 2.48 26.31 -6.95
C ILE A 523 3.90 25.71 -7.01
N VAL A 524 4.14 24.78 -7.94
CA VAL A 524 5.47 24.16 -8.10
C VAL A 524 6.52 25.18 -8.54
N LEU A 525 6.17 26.05 -9.50
CA LEU A 525 7.05 27.15 -9.93
C LEU A 525 7.36 28.13 -8.80
N ALA A 526 6.41 28.39 -7.89
CA ALA A 526 6.68 29.23 -6.72
C ALA A 526 7.76 28.62 -5.83
N GLY A 527 7.69 27.32 -5.55
CA GLY A 527 8.73 26.60 -4.84
C GLY A 527 10.09 26.69 -5.54
N ASN A 528 10.11 26.47 -6.85
CA ASN A 528 11.33 26.55 -7.68
C ASN A 528 11.95 27.98 -7.64
N VAL A 529 11.14 29.03 -7.80
CA VAL A 529 11.60 30.43 -7.70
C VAL A 529 12.17 30.71 -6.31
N GLY A 530 11.54 30.22 -5.24
CA GLY A 530 12.06 30.36 -3.88
C GLY A 530 13.44 29.72 -3.72
N ILE A 531 13.63 28.50 -4.28
CA ILE A 531 14.90 27.77 -4.24
C ILE A 531 15.97 28.49 -5.07
N GLU A 532 15.64 28.97 -6.28
CA GLU A 532 16.57 29.74 -7.13
C GLU A 532 17.04 31.01 -6.44
N GLN A 533 16.13 31.74 -5.79
CA GLN A 533 16.46 32.93 -4.99
C GLN A 533 17.37 32.59 -3.80
N ALA A 534 17.09 31.51 -3.09
CA ALA A 534 17.90 31.05 -1.96
C ALA A 534 19.28 30.55 -2.38
N ALA A 535 19.38 29.84 -3.49
CA ALA A 535 20.68 29.43 -4.05
C ALA A 535 21.51 30.64 -4.47
N LYS A 536 20.89 31.63 -5.11
CA LYS A 536 21.55 32.88 -5.47
C LYS A 536 22.06 33.64 -4.25
N ALA A 537 21.29 33.68 -3.15
CA ALA A 537 21.73 34.27 -1.88
C ALA A 537 22.89 33.51 -1.26
N ALA A 538 23.06 32.21 -1.54
CA ALA A 538 24.19 31.40 -1.15
C ALA A 538 25.40 31.48 -2.11
N GLY A 539 25.24 32.21 -3.24
CA GLY A 539 26.30 32.40 -4.24
C GLY A 539 26.25 31.43 -5.43
N PHE A 540 25.18 30.69 -5.60
CA PHE A 540 25.01 29.74 -6.70
C PHE A 540 23.93 30.23 -7.67
N ASP A 541 24.26 30.28 -8.96
CA ASP A 541 23.31 30.62 -10.03
C ASP A 541 22.81 29.32 -10.68
N ILE A 542 21.63 28.89 -10.31
CA ILE A 542 21.03 27.63 -10.73
C ILE A 542 19.63 27.84 -11.29
N ALA A 543 19.20 26.94 -12.16
CA ALA A 543 17.81 26.80 -12.56
C ALA A 543 17.26 25.46 -12.02
N VAL A 544 16.12 25.52 -11.34
CA VAL A 544 15.43 24.31 -10.87
C VAL A 544 14.65 23.71 -12.05
N PRO A 545 14.87 22.42 -12.40
CA PRO A 545 14.15 21.78 -13.50
C PRO A 545 12.63 21.82 -13.29
N PHE A 546 11.89 22.10 -14.38
CA PHE A 546 10.44 22.17 -14.36
C PHE A 546 9.84 21.56 -15.62
N ALA A 547 8.77 20.79 -15.47
CA ALA A 547 7.97 20.28 -16.56
C ALA A 547 6.52 20.79 -16.40
N ALA A 548 6.04 21.58 -17.39
CA ALA A 548 4.68 22.08 -17.44
C ALA A 548 3.66 20.95 -17.73
N GLY A 549 2.39 21.19 -17.42
CA GLY A 549 1.29 20.32 -17.81
C GLY A 549 0.52 19.67 -16.68
N ARG A 550 0.76 20.06 -15.41
CA ARG A 550 -0.15 19.69 -14.31
C ARG A 550 -1.51 20.33 -14.55
N GLY A 551 -2.57 19.58 -14.24
CA GLY A 551 -3.95 20.07 -14.30
C GLY A 551 -4.44 20.50 -12.93
N ASP A 552 -5.63 21.11 -12.89
CA ASP A 552 -6.31 21.51 -11.64
C ASP A 552 -7.55 20.64 -11.45
N ALA A 553 -7.61 19.88 -10.38
CA ALA A 553 -8.79 19.10 -10.03
C ALA A 553 -9.94 20.03 -9.56
N ALA A 554 -11.17 19.58 -9.77
CA ALA A 554 -12.37 20.20 -9.23
C ALA A 554 -12.85 19.46 -7.96
N GLU A 555 -13.79 20.05 -7.24
CA GLU A 555 -14.35 19.46 -6.01
C GLU A 555 -15.06 18.12 -6.30
N ASP A 556 -15.77 18.02 -7.41
CA ASP A 556 -16.48 16.81 -7.86
C ASP A 556 -15.55 15.69 -8.35
N MET A 557 -14.26 15.99 -8.53
CA MET A 557 -13.20 15.04 -8.86
C MET A 557 -12.45 14.55 -7.60
N THR A 558 -12.88 14.96 -6.41
CA THR A 558 -12.21 14.63 -5.15
C THR A 558 -13.16 13.88 -4.24
N ASP A 559 -12.87 12.61 -3.99
CA ASP A 559 -13.52 11.83 -2.93
C ASP A 559 -12.97 12.28 -1.58
N VAL A 560 -13.66 13.24 -0.95
CA VAL A 560 -13.20 13.90 0.29
C VAL A 560 -12.92 12.88 1.39
N GLU A 561 -13.80 11.90 1.58
CA GLU A 561 -13.67 10.89 2.62
C GLU A 561 -12.44 10.00 2.40
N SER A 562 -12.26 9.48 1.19
CA SER A 562 -11.10 8.65 0.88
C SER A 562 -9.80 9.45 0.78
N PHE A 563 -9.87 10.78 0.56
CA PHE A 563 -8.71 11.66 0.49
C PHE A 563 -8.19 12.09 1.87
N GLU A 564 -9.04 12.06 2.90
CA GLU A 564 -8.69 12.42 4.29
C GLU A 564 -7.52 11.58 4.83
N VAL A 565 -7.42 10.30 4.43
CA VAL A 565 -6.33 9.42 4.85
C VAL A 565 -4.94 9.83 4.36
N LEU A 566 -4.87 10.75 3.39
CA LEU A 566 -3.60 11.32 2.91
C LEU A 566 -3.07 12.45 3.80
N GLU A 567 -3.82 12.87 4.83
CA GLU A 567 -3.36 13.90 5.77
C GLU A 567 -2.05 13.47 6.43
N PRO A 568 -0.96 14.22 6.27
CA PRO A 568 0.26 13.93 6.99
C PRO A 568 0.05 14.16 8.49
N LEU A 569 0.27 13.13 9.30
CA LEU A 569 0.20 13.24 10.77
C LEU A 569 1.47 13.84 11.36
N HIS A 570 2.50 13.92 10.57
CA HIS A 570 3.81 14.48 10.90
C HIS A 570 4.50 14.94 9.61
N ASP A 571 5.47 15.81 9.77
CA ASP A 571 6.37 16.20 8.70
C ASP A 571 7.75 16.56 9.26
N GLY A 572 8.66 15.60 9.26
CA GLY A 572 10.04 15.81 9.71
C GLY A 572 10.79 16.84 8.87
N TYR A 573 10.42 17.05 7.61
CA TYR A 573 11.02 18.04 6.72
C TYR A 573 10.64 19.47 7.10
N ARG A 574 9.43 19.68 7.68
CA ARG A 574 8.97 20.96 8.23
C ARG A 574 8.95 20.99 9.76
N ASN A 575 9.60 20.01 10.40
CA ASN A 575 9.75 19.90 11.85
C ASN A 575 8.41 19.96 12.63
N TRP A 576 7.43 19.21 12.13
CA TRP A 576 6.06 19.23 12.67
C TRP A 576 5.52 17.84 12.98
N VAL A 577 4.76 17.75 14.06
CA VAL A 577 4.00 16.56 14.49
C VAL A 577 2.62 17.03 14.96
N LYS A 578 1.55 16.34 14.52
CA LYS A 578 0.16 16.73 14.84
C LYS A 578 -0.18 16.57 16.32
N LYS A 579 0.34 15.52 16.96
CA LYS A 579 0.18 15.20 18.39
C LYS A 579 1.29 14.28 18.84
N ASP A 580 1.35 13.95 20.13
CA ASP A 580 2.25 12.92 20.64
C ASP A 580 1.81 11.54 20.14
N TYR A 581 2.76 10.80 19.58
CA TYR A 581 2.60 9.43 19.13
C TYR A 581 3.57 8.51 19.87
N VAL A 582 3.26 7.22 19.94
CA VAL A 582 4.16 6.20 20.51
C VAL A 582 5.42 6.02 19.64
N VAL A 583 5.25 6.16 18.31
CA VAL A 583 6.34 6.13 17.33
C VAL A 583 7.10 7.46 17.37
N THR A 584 8.43 7.40 17.32
CA THR A 584 9.25 8.61 17.40
C THR A 584 9.14 9.47 16.12
N PRO A 585 9.34 10.81 16.21
CA PRO A 585 9.30 11.69 15.04
C PRO A 585 10.28 11.31 13.92
N GLU A 586 11.45 10.78 14.25
CA GLU A 586 12.43 10.32 13.26
C GLU A 586 12.00 9.04 12.55
N GLU A 587 11.33 8.11 13.23
CA GLU A 587 10.73 6.92 12.61
C GLU A 587 9.58 7.30 11.67
N MET A 588 8.72 8.25 12.08
CA MET A 588 7.66 8.78 11.23
C MET A 588 8.21 9.51 10.00
N MET A 589 9.33 10.25 10.14
CA MET A 589 10.02 10.86 9.01
C MET A 589 10.53 9.79 8.04
N LEU A 590 11.11 8.71 8.55
CA LEU A 590 11.60 7.60 7.73
C LEU A 590 10.46 6.95 6.93
N ASP A 591 9.32 6.71 7.56
CA ASP A 591 8.12 6.18 6.90
C ASP A 591 7.64 7.09 5.75
N ARG A 592 7.55 8.39 6.00
CA ARG A 592 7.19 9.38 4.96
C ARG A 592 8.22 9.42 3.83
N THR A 593 9.50 9.32 4.15
CA THR A 593 10.60 9.25 3.17
C THR A 593 10.43 8.07 2.22
N GLN A 594 10.14 6.89 2.76
CA GLN A 594 9.90 5.69 1.99
C GLN A 594 8.65 5.82 1.10
N LEU A 595 7.54 6.35 1.63
CA LEU A 595 6.32 6.60 0.85
C LEU A 595 6.53 7.57 -0.31
N MET A 596 7.38 8.58 -0.16
CA MET A 596 7.75 9.49 -1.24
C MET A 596 8.78 8.90 -2.23
N GLY A 597 9.27 7.69 -1.98
CA GLY A 597 10.26 7.02 -2.82
C GLY A 597 11.67 7.64 -2.73
N LEU A 598 11.99 8.30 -1.62
CA LEU A 598 13.29 8.95 -1.40
C LEU A 598 14.32 8.00 -0.79
N THR A 599 15.56 8.20 -1.16
CA THR A 599 16.73 7.55 -0.55
C THR A 599 17.18 8.28 0.71
N ALA A 600 18.05 7.66 1.51
CA ALA A 600 18.59 8.30 2.72
C ALA A 600 19.43 9.57 2.41
N PRO A 601 20.29 9.63 1.37
CA PRO A 601 20.91 10.89 0.96
C PRO A 601 19.92 11.98 0.56
N GLU A 602 18.86 11.64 -0.22
CA GLU A 602 17.81 12.59 -0.61
C GLU A 602 17.05 13.13 0.61
N MET A 603 16.70 12.27 1.56
CA MET A 603 16.13 12.68 2.85
C MET A 603 17.06 13.67 3.58
N THR A 604 18.34 13.36 3.64
CA THR A 604 19.34 14.17 4.34
C THR A 604 19.43 15.59 3.77
N VAL A 605 19.60 15.72 2.46
CA VAL A 605 19.71 17.05 1.83
C VAL A 605 18.42 17.85 1.92
N LEU A 606 17.26 17.20 1.79
CA LEU A 606 15.98 17.88 1.90
C LEU A 606 15.75 18.42 3.32
N VAL A 607 16.02 17.64 4.37
CA VAL A 607 15.88 18.12 5.75
C VAL A 607 16.81 19.29 6.00
N GLY A 608 18.10 19.18 5.67
CA GLY A 608 19.08 20.26 5.88
C GLY A 608 18.72 21.54 5.11
N GLY A 609 18.31 21.42 3.85
CA GLY A 609 17.91 22.55 3.02
C GLY A 609 16.61 23.21 3.50
N MET A 610 15.57 22.42 3.84
CA MET A 610 14.33 22.95 4.37
C MET A 610 14.53 23.73 5.68
N ARG A 611 15.50 23.32 6.53
CA ARG A 611 15.88 24.06 7.74
C ARG A 611 16.46 25.42 7.42
N VAL A 612 17.48 25.51 6.56
CA VAL A 612 18.12 26.81 6.23
C VAL A 612 17.19 27.71 5.45
N LEU A 613 16.20 27.18 4.75
CA LEU A 613 15.14 27.93 4.07
C LEU A 613 14.05 28.48 5.04
N GLY A 614 14.08 28.10 6.31
CA GLY A 614 13.14 28.58 7.32
C GLY A 614 11.70 28.10 7.10
N THR A 615 11.51 26.89 6.56
CA THR A 615 10.20 26.36 6.18
C THR A 615 9.49 25.60 7.30
N ASN A 616 10.00 25.62 8.52
CA ASN A 616 9.39 24.95 9.66
C ASN A 616 7.94 25.38 9.87
N HIS A 617 7.09 24.44 10.24
CA HIS A 617 5.69 24.70 10.60
C HIS A 617 5.61 25.70 11.76
N GLY A 618 4.66 26.65 11.66
CA GLY A 618 4.47 27.70 12.67
C GLY A 618 5.65 28.65 12.81
N GLY A 619 6.58 28.70 11.86
CA GLY A 619 7.75 29.56 11.90
C GLY A 619 8.74 29.24 13.03
N THR A 620 8.71 28.01 13.55
CA THR A 620 9.66 27.58 14.60
C THR A 620 11.08 27.55 14.07
N ARG A 621 12.07 27.78 14.96
CA ARG A 621 13.48 27.82 14.57
C ARG A 621 14.28 26.59 15.00
N HIS A 622 13.60 25.51 15.35
CA HIS A 622 14.28 24.27 15.72
C HIS A 622 15.00 23.65 14.50
N GLY A 623 16.26 23.35 14.62
CA GLY A 623 17.08 22.83 13.52
C GLY A 623 17.57 23.88 12.51
N VAL A 624 17.21 25.14 12.68
CA VAL A 624 17.68 26.24 11.81
C VAL A 624 19.07 26.66 12.26
N PHE A 625 20.10 25.83 11.91
CA PHE A 625 21.48 26.02 12.33
C PHE A 625 22.24 26.92 11.34
N THR A 626 21.77 28.15 11.17
CA THR A 626 22.39 29.13 10.27
C THR A 626 22.12 30.54 10.74
N ASP A 627 23.06 31.47 10.45
CA ASP A 627 22.86 32.90 10.58
C ASP A 627 22.46 33.55 9.24
N ARG A 628 22.34 32.73 8.16
CA ARG A 628 21.98 33.14 6.79
C ARG A 628 20.67 32.50 6.37
N GLU A 629 19.61 32.71 7.14
CA GLU A 629 18.30 32.14 6.85
C GLU A 629 17.80 32.59 5.46
N CYS A 630 17.10 31.70 4.78
CA CYS A 630 16.65 31.83 3.39
C CYS A 630 17.77 31.84 2.34
N ALA A 631 18.99 31.44 2.70
CA ALA A 631 20.06 31.11 1.76
C ALA A 631 20.27 29.59 1.75
N LEU A 632 20.30 28.97 0.57
CA LEU A 632 20.46 27.52 0.42
C LEU A 632 21.94 27.12 0.64
N THR A 633 22.34 27.09 1.90
CA THR A 633 23.70 26.76 2.35
C THR A 633 23.72 25.39 3.02
N ASN A 634 24.90 24.80 3.11
CA ASN A 634 25.13 23.57 3.89
C ASN A 634 25.33 23.81 5.39
N ASP A 635 25.00 25.01 5.89
CA ASP A 635 25.21 25.43 7.29
C ASP A 635 24.61 24.47 8.31
N PHE A 636 23.45 23.85 8.00
CA PHE A 636 22.84 22.83 8.86
C PHE A 636 23.85 21.72 9.21
N PHE A 637 24.53 21.17 8.22
CA PHE A 637 25.47 20.07 8.40
C PHE A 637 26.77 20.54 9.04
N VAL A 638 27.27 21.69 8.62
CA VAL A 638 28.50 22.29 9.20
C VAL A 638 28.32 22.50 10.70
N ASN A 639 27.19 23.09 11.12
CA ASN A 639 26.92 23.36 12.53
C ASN A 639 26.51 22.12 13.33
N LEU A 640 25.85 21.15 12.70
CA LEU A 640 25.51 19.88 13.32
C LEU A 640 26.76 19.06 13.67
N THR A 641 27.79 19.09 12.82
CA THR A 641 29.04 18.33 12.99
C THR A 641 30.14 19.09 13.72
N ASP A 642 29.92 20.38 14.00
CA ASP A 642 30.92 21.23 14.68
C ASP A 642 31.11 20.80 16.14
N MET A 643 32.36 20.38 16.46
CA MET A 643 32.77 20.02 17.83
C MET A 643 32.86 21.22 18.77
N GLY A 644 32.76 22.43 18.29
CA GLY A 644 32.57 23.65 19.09
C GLY A 644 31.21 23.75 19.75
N ASN A 645 30.24 22.93 19.32
CA ASN A 645 28.90 22.88 19.87
C ASN A 645 28.73 21.73 20.89
N THR A 646 27.80 21.90 21.81
CA THR A 646 27.30 20.87 22.71
C THR A 646 25.77 20.80 22.65
N TRP A 647 25.22 19.63 22.93
CA TRP A 647 23.80 19.35 22.80
C TRP A 647 23.22 19.03 24.17
N LYS A 648 22.20 19.77 24.63
CA LYS A 648 21.60 19.60 25.93
C LYS A 648 20.10 19.32 25.80
N THR A 649 19.66 18.21 26.34
CA THR A 649 18.22 17.89 26.45
C THR A 649 17.55 18.85 27.41
N VAL A 650 16.47 19.51 26.95
CA VAL A 650 15.67 20.43 27.75
C VAL A 650 14.17 20.08 27.75
N GLY A 651 13.78 19.06 27.01
CA GLY A 651 12.43 18.51 26.93
C GLY A 651 12.44 17.18 26.18
N ASP A 652 11.29 16.52 26.06
CA ASP A 652 11.17 15.19 25.44
C ASP A 652 11.58 15.18 23.97
N ASN A 653 11.27 16.24 23.24
CA ASN A 653 11.66 16.42 21.83
C ASN A 653 12.29 17.81 21.62
N LEU A 654 13.00 18.32 22.61
CA LEU A 654 13.62 19.65 22.55
C LEU A 654 15.02 19.63 23.13
N TYR A 655 15.96 20.19 22.36
CA TYR A 655 17.38 20.26 22.69
C TYR A 655 17.88 21.68 22.48
N GLU A 656 18.84 22.10 23.31
CA GLU A 656 19.61 23.33 23.13
C GLU A 656 20.97 22.99 22.52
N VAL A 657 21.36 23.78 21.52
CA VAL A 657 22.71 23.78 20.94
C VAL A 657 23.48 24.93 21.56
N ARG A 658 24.54 24.62 22.27
CA ARG A 658 25.30 25.58 23.05
C ARG A 658 26.75 25.65 22.57
N ASP A 659 27.32 26.83 22.63
CA ASP A 659 28.80 26.98 22.48
C ASP A 659 29.49 26.22 23.60
N ARG A 660 30.45 25.37 23.28
CA ARG A 660 31.14 24.51 24.24
C ARG A 660 31.97 25.27 25.27
N LYS A 661 32.42 26.51 24.96
CA LYS A 661 33.29 27.31 25.84
C LYS A 661 32.48 28.28 26.68
N THR A 662 31.50 28.94 26.10
CA THR A 662 30.72 29.98 26.76
C THR A 662 29.42 29.46 27.39
N GLU A 663 28.98 28.25 27.05
CA GLU A 663 27.68 27.68 27.44
C GLU A 663 26.45 28.46 26.93
N GLU A 664 26.68 29.48 26.09
CA GLU A 664 25.57 30.26 25.50
C GLU A 664 24.77 29.42 24.52
N VAL A 665 23.45 29.56 24.56
CA VAL A 665 22.54 28.90 23.62
C VAL A 665 22.65 29.58 22.26
N LYS A 666 23.01 28.83 21.24
CA LYS A 666 23.06 29.30 19.84
C LYS A 666 21.77 29.01 19.12
N TRP A 667 21.28 27.78 19.21
CA TRP A 667 20.06 27.30 18.52
C TRP A 667 19.30 26.30 19.40
N THR A 668 18.16 25.90 18.90
CA THR A 668 17.39 24.75 19.43
C THR A 668 17.20 23.69 18.35
N ALA A 669 16.95 22.45 18.75
CA ALA A 669 16.80 21.30 17.87
C ALA A 669 15.71 20.35 18.36
N THR A 670 15.23 19.50 17.45
CA THR A 670 14.38 18.34 17.76
C THR A 670 15.16 17.04 17.52
N ARG A 671 14.53 15.91 17.86
CA ARG A 671 15.08 14.58 17.56
C ARG A 671 15.34 14.38 16.07
N VAL A 672 14.42 14.89 15.21
CA VAL A 672 14.57 14.83 13.75
C VAL A 672 15.83 15.54 13.26
N ASP A 673 16.23 16.63 13.91
CA ASP A 673 17.47 17.34 13.54
C ASP A 673 18.71 16.56 14.00
N LEU A 674 18.67 16.06 15.24
CA LEU A 674 19.83 15.44 15.87
C LEU A 674 20.10 14.02 15.40
N VAL A 675 19.14 13.31 14.82
CA VAL A 675 19.36 11.96 14.30
C VAL A 675 20.41 11.94 13.18
N PHE A 676 20.53 13.01 12.41
CA PHE A 676 21.56 13.15 11.35
C PHE A 676 23.00 13.27 11.90
N GLY A 677 23.15 13.63 13.17
CA GLY A 677 24.46 13.63 13.85
C GLY A 677 24.69 12.39 14.71
N SER A 678 23.63 11.69 15.14
CA SER A 678 23.72 10.56 16.09
C SER A 678 23.67 9.19 15.43
N ASN A 679 22.82 8.99 14.41
CA ASN A 679 22.79 7.75 13.64
C ASN A 679 24.03 7.65 12.75
N SER A 680 24.80 6.56 12.83
CA SER A 680 26.08 6.43 12.14
C SER A 680 26.00 6.51 10.62
N ILE A 681 24.89 6.03 10.03
CA ILE A 681 24.65 6.08 8.58
C ILE A 681 24.31 7.51 8.17
N LEU A 682 23.32 8.12 8.82
CA LEU A 682 22.90 9.50 8.52
C LEU A 682 24.03 10.51 8.78
N ARG A 683 24.84 10.29 9.84
CA ARG A 683 26.00 11.12 10.11
C ARG A 683 27.05 11.04 8.99
N SER A 684 27.26 9.87 8.39
CA SER A 684 28.20 9.76 7.26
C SER A 684 27.77 10.63 6.08
N TYR A 685 26.47 10.76 5.80
CA TYR A 685 25.95 11.68 4.79
C TYR A 685 26.08 13.14 5.23
N ALA A 686 25.73 13.45 6.47
CA ALA A 686 25.89 14.80 7.03
C ALA A 686 27.34 15.28 6.96
N GLU A 687 28.30 14.42 7.26
CA GLU A 687 29.74 14.70 7.15
C GLU A 687 30.16 15.00 5.70
N VAL A 688 29.62 14.31 4.70
CA VAL A 688 29.87 14.62 3.27
C VAL A 688 29.39 16.03 2.94
N TYR A 689 28.16 16.37 3.33
CA TYR A 689 27.59 17.70 3.02
C TYR A 689 28.20 18.84 3.88
N ALA A 690 28.87 18.52 5.00
CA ALA A 690 29.56 19.49 5.81
C ALA A 690 30.96 19.86 5.28
N GLN A 691 31.50 19.13 4.30
CA GLN A 691 32.84 19.37 3.75
C GLN A 691 32.93 20.71 2.99
N ASP A 692 34.05 21.38 3.08
CA ASP A 692 34.24 22.71 2.50
C ASP A 692 34.11 22.76 0.97
N ASP A 693 34.41 21.65 0.27
CA ASP A 693 34.33 21.51 -1.18
C ASP A 693 32.98 20.91 -1.68
N ASN A 694 32.05 20.62 -0.79
CA ASN A 694 30.76 19.99 -1.11
C ASN A 694 29.54 20.94 -1.01
N GLN A 695 29.75 22.26 -0.97
CA GLN A 695 28.66 23.23 -0.95
C GLN A 695 27.81 23.18 -2.24
N GLU A 696 28.48 23.15 -3.39
CA GLU A 696 27.80 23.02 -4.70
C GLU A 696 27.12 21.67 -4.84
N LYS A 697 27.79 20.60 -4.39
CA LYS A 697 27.16 19.26 -4.36
C LYS A 697 25.87 19.27 -3.55
N PHE A 698 25.86 19.86 -2.37
CA PHE A 698 24.67 19.96 -1.53
C PHE A 698 23.54 20.67 -2.27
N VAL A 699 23.81 21.82 -2.92
CA VAL A 699 22.79 22.57 -3.67
C VAL A 699 22.22 21.73 -4.82
N ASN A 700 23.09 21.07 -5.59
CA ASN A 700 22.67 20.24 -6.72
C ASN A 700 21.86 19.02 -6.28
N ASP A 701 22.29 18.33 -5.22
CA ASP A 701 21.59 17.16 -4.68
C ASP A 701 20.24 17.57 -4.07
N PHE A 702 20.17 18.73 -3.41
CA PHE A 702 18.90 19.28 -2.92
C PHE A 702 17.92 19.56 -4.06
N VAL A 703 18.37 20.21 -5.13
CA VAL A 703 17.55 20.52 -6.31
C VAL A 703 17.09 19.23 -6.99
N SER A 704 17.93 18.23 -7.09
CA SER A 704 17.58 16.92 -7.65
C SER A 704 16.50 16.23 -6.82
N ALA A 705 16.67 16.15 -5.50
CA ALA A 705 15.70 15.55 -4.59
C ALA A 705 14.38 16.34 -4.57
N TRP A 706 14.43 17.66 -4.57
CA TRP A 706 13.26 18.54 -4.69
C TRP A 706 12.49 18.26 -5.98
N THR A 707 13.17 18.23 -7.12
CA THR A 707 12.57 17.98 -8.43
C THR A 707 11.89 16.61 -8.47
N LYS A 708 12.51 15.59 -7.85
CA LYS A 708 11.91 14.26 -7.71
C LYS A 708 10.60 14.31 -6.94
N VAL A 709 10.54 15.02 -5.81
CA VAL A 709 9.30 15.15 -5.03
C VAL A 709 8.22 15.91 -5.80
N MET A 710 8.58 17.01 -6.47
CA MET A 710 7.62 17.81 -7.25
C MET A 710 7.06 17.06 -8.48
N ASN A 711 7.78 16.06 -8.99
CA ASN A 711 7.39 15.26 -10.15
C ASN A 711 6.91 13.85 -9.80
N ALA A 712 6.79 13.50 -8.53
CA ALA A 712 6.49 12.13 -8.10
C ALA A 712 5.17 11.57 -8.67
N ASP A 713 4.19 12.43 -8.91
CA ASP A 713 2.88 12.12 -9.50
C ASP A 713 2.75 12.47 -11.00
N ARG A 714 3.87 12.81 -11.68
CA ARG A 714 3.90 13.14 -13.10
C ARG A 714 4.14 11.90 -13.95
N PHE A 715 3.12 11.04 -14.01
CA PHE A 715 3.14 9.78 -14.77
C PHE A 715 3.12 9.96 -16.30
N ASP A 716 2.99 11.18 -16.76
CA ASP A 716 3.07 11.60 -18.16
C ASP A 716 4.52 11.90 -18.60
N LEU A 717 5.47 11.97 -17.68
CA LEU A 717 6.89 12.21 -17.98
C LEU A 717 7.73 10.93 -18.08
N THR A 718 7.13 9.77 -17.81
CA THR A 718 7.81 8.45 -17.79
C THR A 718 7.31 7.55 -18.91
#